data_e4b382cb707d36b428e946d2ae4c4ac9
#
_entry.id   e4b382cb707d36b428e946d2ae4c4ac9
#
_cell.length_a   1.000
_cell.length_b   1.000
_cell.length_c   1.000
_cell.angle_alpha   90.00
_cell.angle_beta   90.00
_cell.angle_gamma   90.00
#
_symmetry.space_group_name_H-M   'P 1'
#
loop_
_entity.id
_entity.type
_entity.pdbx_description
1 polymer ?
#
loop_
_entity_poly.entity_id
_entity_poly.type
_entity_poly.pdbx_seq_one_letter_code
_entity_poly.pdbx_strand_id
1 'polypeptide(L)'
;MEIFVEKNRKASQICFFIEGRIDARTCHILHAHVRQYDFYTYSNVLFDFTNVEHVTAAGMREFLVLKKRLPYPDQLKIINVHDRVYKVFKSTGMDELLDVAPASGELKPLHIHMSFKALLSKKMEEVPNKTFVHYKGRNYTWTDIEKASQIIAMDLYKQGVRRGHHVALCGSNSVNWIFTFFAIQKLGAVAMLVNFNLKRQEIIQLSQIGDISHFCMGEMPDAKEGFVDAILGEGSNIRYICRVDDSVDFTQRFDEYDQTAGRFQYRVESDDAAVVIFSSGSTGKPKGVILSAYSVLNAAEATANNTRLGPGDRNCQILPLFHIFGFTGCLFACALKDATIYIPDNLRTETILETIEQEECTILHSVPTMMLAIVNNKAFRSDRVASVRCSLLGGSATTEAQFLLFKEKFPNNHLISAYGLSELAIATESTYEDTMEHITRTIGRPLGDTEISVRSLDGGRECKRDGSETGEICLRGSFMMLCYYKLGLDNQAIDADGWLHTGDLGYLDEEGYVHLSGRSKEIIIRGGENIIPNEIASAISEHEGIGDVKVLGVPDDFFGETVAAAMLIKDGDTFDEAEMREFLRPRLAKYKIPAYFEVYDAFPYLASGKVDSINLKKDFVRRIEEKEDQTAGGIS
;
A
#
# COMPACT_ATOMS: atom_id res chain seq x y z
N MET A 1 -7.89 -29.30 -10.33
CA MET A 1 -8.82 -28.18 -10.59
C MET A 1 -9.07 -27.48 -9.29
N GLU A 2 -8.76 -26.22 -9.24
CA GLU A 2 -9.08 -25.32 -8.13
C GLU A 2 -10.16 -24.34 -8.59
N ILE A 3 -11.00 -23.87 -7.66
CA ILE A 3 -12.08 -22.92 -7.95
C ILE A 3 -12.10 -21.87 -6.86
N PHE A 4 -12.00 -20.62 -7.27
CA PHE A 4 -12.11 -19.44 -6.41
C PHE A 4 -13.38 -18.71 -6.78
N VAL A 5 -14.01 -18.01 -5.82
CA VAL A 5 -15.31 -17.39 -6.05
C VAL A 5 -15.32 -15.96 -5.54
N GLU A 6 -15.66 -15.04 -6.42
CA GLU A 6 -15.83 -13.63 -6.13
C GLU A 6 -17.29 -13.22 -6.25
N LYS A 7 -17.77 -12.39 -5.33
CA LYS A 7 -19.14 -11.88 -5.29
C LYS A 7 -19.15 -10.36 -5.38
N ASN A 8 -19.73 -9.85 -6.41
CA ASN A 8 -20.00 -8.42 -6.55
C ASN A 8 -21.49 -8.14 -6.28
N ARG A 9 -21.82 -7.77 -5.04
CA ARG A 9 -23.20 -7.52 -4.63
C ARG A 9 -23.83 -6.30 -5.32
N LYS A 10 -23.04 -5.26 -5.64
CA LYS A 10 -23.53 -4.07 -6.35
C LYS A 10 -23.91 -4.39 -7.79
N ALA A 11 -23.11 -5.21 -8.47
CA ALA A 11 -23.39 -5.66 -9.84
C ALA A 11 -24.33 -6.87 -9.90
N SER A 12 -24.83 -7.39 -8.76
CA SER A 12 -25.57 -8.65 -8.67
C SER A 12 -24.87 -9.79 -9.43
N GLN A 13 -23.54 -9.90 -9.24
CA GLN A 13 -22.68 -10.81 -9.99
C GLN A 13 -21.92 -11.75 -9.07
N ILE A 14 -21.78 -13.01 -9.49
CA ILE A 14 -20.87 -13.98 -8.91
C ILE A 14 -19.96 -14.52 -10.00
N CYS A 15 -18.65 -14.57 -9.75
CA CYS A 15 -17.65 -15.09 -10.67
C CYS A 15 -16.91 -16.29 -10.06
N PHE A 16 -16.82 -17.37 -10.81
CA PHE A 16 -16.07 -18.58 -10.49
C PHE A 16 -14.80 -18.61 -11.35
N PHE A 17 -13.66 -18.36 -10.76
CA PHE A 17 -12.36 -18.48 -11.40
C PHE A 17 -11.92 -19.93 -11.32
N ILE A 18 -11.67 -20.54 -12.48
CA ILE A 18 -11.32 -21.98 -12.56
C ILE A 18 -9.87 -22.11 -13.01
N GLU A 19 -9.11 -22.91 -12.27
CA GLU A 19 -7.72 -23.22 -12.57
C GLU A 19 -7.53 -24.71 -12.86
N GLY A 20 -6.73 -25.01 -13.91
CA GLY A 20 -6.34 -26.35 -14.32
C GLY A 20 -7.29 -26.99 -15.31
N ARG A 21 -7.68 -28.27 -15.11
CA ARG A 21 -8.39 -29.09 -16.11
C ARG A 21 -9.84 -29.32 -15.71
N ILE A 22 -10.75 -29.23 -16.69
CA ILE A 22 -12.18 -29.52 -16.52
C ILE A 22 -12.50 -30.78 -17.34
N ASP A 23 -12.53 -31.93 -16.67
CA ASP A 23 -12.78 -33.22 -17.26
C ASP A 23 -13.66 -34.11 -16.35
N ALA A 24 -13.96 -35.32 -16.75
CA ALA A 24 -14.80 -36.23 -15.97
C ALA A 24 -14.27 -36.52 -14.54
N ARG A 25 -12.96 -36.35 -14.32
CA ARG A 25 -12.34 -36.61 -13.00
C ARG A 25 -12.49 -35.40 -12.05
N THR A 26 -12.62 -34.18 -12.60
CA THR A 26 -12.63 -32.93 -11.84
C THR A 26 -14.01 -32.28 -11.72
N CYS A 27 -14.99 -32.70 -12.53
CA CYS A 27 -16.36 -32.16 -12.53
C CYS A 27 -17.05 -32.19 -11.15
N HIS A 28 -16.74 -33.19 -10.32
CA HIS A 28 -17.31 -33.26 -8.97
C HIS A 28 -16.90 -32.09 -8.07
N ILE A 29 -15.70 -31.50 -8.29
CA ILE A 29 -15.21 -30.32 -7.58
C ILE A 29 -16.05 -29.11 -7.97
N LEU A 30 -16.31 -28.91 -9.27
CA LEU A 30 -17.19 -27.84 -9.76
C LEU A 30 -18.59 -27.94 -9.14
N HIS A 31 -19.19 -29.14 -9.14
CA HIS A 31 -20.48 -29.38 -8.53
C HIS A 31 -20.52 -29.05 -7.03
N ALA A 32 -19.47 -29.44 -6.28
CA ALA A 32 -19.41 -29.21 -4.85
C ALA A 32 -19.33 -27.70 -4.52
N HIS A 33 -18.61 -26.93 -5.33
CA HIS A 33 -18.49 -25.48 -5.16
C HIS A 33 -19.79 -24.76 -5.53
N VAL A 34 -20.33 -25.04 -6.70
CA VAL A 34 -21.53 -24.35 -7.22
C VAL A 34 -22.75 -24.54 -6.33
N ARG A 35 -22.94 -25.73 -5.71
CA ARG A 35 -24.06 -26.03 -4.81
C ARG A 35 -24.10 -25.20 -3.52
N GLN A 36 -23.02 -24.52 -3.18
CA GLN A 36 -22.95 -23.69 -1.96
C GLN A 36 -23.60 -22.31 -2.12
N TYR A 37 -24.02 -21.94 -3.33
CA TYR A 37 -24.50 -20.60 -3.65
C TYR A 37 -25.97 -20.61 -4.07
N ASP A 38 -26.71 -19.59 -3.60
CA ASP A 38 -28.07 -19.29 -4.03
C ASP A 38 -28.02 -18.30 -5.22
N PHE A 39 -28.28 -18.80 -6.41
CA PHE A 39 -28.22 -18.05 -7.65
C PHE A 39 -29.40 -17.11 -7.90
N TYR A 40 -30.45 -17.14 -7.10
CA TYR A 40 -31.56 -16.19 -7.20
C TYR A 40 -31.14 -14.76 -6.85
N THR A 41 -30.03 -14.61 -6.13
CA THR A 41 -29.50 -13.31 -5.71
C THR A 41 -28.58 -12.63 -6.73
N TYR A 42 -28.26 -13.32 -7.84
CA TYR A 42 -27.32 -12.83 -8.84
C TYR A 42 -27.99 -12.72 -10.22
N SER A 43 -27.76 -11.61 -10.92
CA SER A 43 -28.19 -11.44 -12.33
C SER A 43 -27.15 -11.99 -13.32
N ASN A 44 -25.90 -12.12 -12.91
CA ASN A 44 -24.81 -12.69 -13.71
C ASN A 44 -24.05 -13.75 -12.92
N VAL A 45 -23.88 -14.93 -13.53
CA VAL A 45 -23.07 -16.04 -13.03
C VAL A 45 -21.95 -16.30 -14.04
N LEU A 46 -20.76 -15.84 -13.72
CA LEU A 46 -19.60 -15.90 -14.60
C LEU A 46 -18.70 -17.07 -14.23
N PHE A 47 -18.16 -17.73 -15.25
CA PHE A 47 -17.10 -18.71 -15.11
C PHE A 47 -15.89 -18.22 -15.89
N ASP A 48 -14.85 -17.81 -15.19
CA ASP A 48 -13.61 -17.30 -15.76
C ASP A 48 -12.67 -18.46 -16.09
N PHE A 49 -12.31 -18.58 -17.36
CA PHE A 49 -11.46 -19.63 -17.91
C PHE A 49 -10.03 -19.16 -18.18
N THR A 50 -9.62 -18.03 -17.65
CA THR A 50 -8.26 -17.49 -17.84
C THR A 50 -7.18 -18.57 -17.59
N ASN A 51 -7.37 -19.42 -16.58
CA ASN A 51 -6.41 -20.43 -16.16
C ASN A 51 -6.86 -21.88 -16.44
N VAL A 52 -7.84 -22.05 -17.30
CA VAL A 52 -8.26 -23.37 -17.72
C VAL A 52 -7.31 -23.89 -18.80
N GLU A 53 -6.49 -24.87 -18.46
CA GLU A 53 -5.53 -25.50 -19.37
C GLU A 53 -6.19 -26.39 -20.40
N HIS A 54 -7.25 -27.09 -20.02
CA HIS A 54 -7.93 -28.08 -20.83
C HIS A 54 -9.38 -28.29 -20.41
N VAL A 55 -10.26 -28.43 -21.39
CA VAL A 55 -11.66 -28.81 -21.19
C VAL A 55 -12.02 -29.98 -22.08
N THR A 56 -12.82 -30.93 -21.55
CA THR A 56 -13.36 -32.04 -22.33
C THR A 56 -14.85 -31.87 -22.60
N ALA A 57 -15.39 -32.61 -23.54
CA ALA A 57 -16.83 -32.64 -23.80
C ALA A 57 -17.65 -33.00 -22.54
N ALA A 58 -17.12 -33.88 -21.69
CA ALA A 58 -17.74 -34.21 -20.39
C ALA A 58 -17.74 -33.00 -19.45
N GLY A 59 -16.62 -32.26 -19.39
CA GLY A 59 -16.53 -31.01 -18.60
C GLY A 59 -17.50 -29.94 -19.07
N MET A 60 -17.61 -29.73 -20.38
CA MET A 60 -18.54 -28.75 -20.94
C MET A 60 -20.02 -29.10 -20.69
N ARG A 61 -20.39 -30.38 -20.71
CA ARG A 61 -21.75 -30.81 -20.37
C ARG A 61 -22.19 -30.40 -18.98
N GLU A 62 -21.25 -30.27 -18.04
CA GLU A 62 -21.57 -29.81 -16.67
C GLU A 62 -22.09 -28.38 -16.68
N PHE A 63 -21.56 -27.50 -17.53
CA PHE A 63 -22.09 -26.13 -17.66
C PHE A 63 -23.47 -26.11 -18.31
N LEU A 64 -23.80 -27.04 -19.21
CA LEU A 64 -25.17 -27.17 -19.71
C LEU A 64 -26.14 -27.64 -18.63
N VAL A 65 -25.71 -28.60 -17.78
CA VAL A 65 -26.51 -29.04 -16.64
C VAL A 65 -26.70 -27.91 -15.66
N LEU A 66 -25.66 -27.13 -15.39
CA LEU A 66 -25.74 -25.97 -14.53
C LEU A 66 -26.66 -24.90 -15.10
N LYS A 67 -26.52 -24.55 -16.39
CA LYS A 67 -27.38 -23.59 -17.09
C LYS A 67 -28.87 -23.91 -16.93
N LYS A 68 -29.23 -25.20 -17.00
CA LYS A 68 -30.61 -25.65 -16.80
C LYS A 68 -31.12 -25.56 -15.35
N ARG A 69 -30.23 -25.47 -14.39
CA ARG A 69 -30.56 -25.36 -12.95
C ARG A 69 -30.59 -23.93 -12.45
N LEU A 70 -30.05 -23.00 -13.22
CA LEU A 70 -30.09 -21.60 -12.86
C LEU A 70 -31.51 -21.03 -13.00
N PRO A 71 -31.90 -20.06 -12.15
CA PRO A 71 -33.21 -19.39 -12.22
C PRO A 71 -33.47 -18.78 -13.59
N TYR A 72 -32.42 -18.22 -14.21
CA TYR A 72 -32.45 -17.63 -15.53
C TYR A 72 -31.30 -18.21 -16.36
N PRO A 73 -31.58 -18.99 -17.42
CA PRO A 73 -30.54 -19.65 -18.21
C PRO A 73 -29.50 -18.70 -18.82
N ASP A 74 -29.87 -17.46 -19.14
CA ASP A 74 -29.02 -16.48 -19.79
C ASP A 74 -28.07 -15.75 -18.81
N GLN A 75 -28.21 -16.00 -17.49
CA GLN A 75 -27.28 -15.44 -16.51
C GLN A 75 -25.92 -16.14 -16.48
N LEU A 76 -25.81 -17.37 -17.04
CA LEU A 76 -24.53 -18.11 -17.11
C LEU A 76 -23.70 -17.64 -18.29
N LYS A 77 -22.49 -17.19 -18.03
CA LYS A 77 -21.49 -16.82 -19.04
C LYS A 77 -20.16 -17.45 -18.73
N ILE A 78 -19.48 -17.92 -19.76
CA ILE A 78 -18.10 -18.40 -19.68
C ILE A 78 -17.22 -17.37 -20.39
N ILE A 79 -16.29 -16.79 -19.66
CA ILE A 79 -15.49 -15.64 -20.10
C ILE A 79 -14.00 -15.96 -20.10
N ASN A 80 -13.22 -15.16 -20.82
CA ASN A 80 -11.76 -15.23 -20.89
C ASN A 80 -11.23 -16.60 -21.38
N VAL A 81 -11.90 -17.18 -22.36
CA VAL A 81 -11.57 -18.51 -22.88
C VAL A 81 -10.42 -18.42 -23.89
N HIS A 82 -9.27 -19.03 -23.60
CA HIS A 82 -8.12 -19.08 -24.51
C HIS A 82 -8.44 -19.76 -25.83
N ASP A 83 -7.80 -19.36 -26.91
CA ASP A 83 -7.98 -19.90 -28.25
C ASP A 83 -7.94 -21.43 -28.31
N ARG A 84 -7.04 -22.05 -27.56
CA ARG A 84 -6.92 -23.50 -27.50
C ARG A 84 -8.16 -24.16 -26.91
N VAL A 85 -8.68 -23.61 -25.85
CA VAL A 85 -9.89 -24.10 -25.16
C VAL A 85 -11.13 -23.69 -25.95
N TYR A 86 -11.17 -22.49 -26.53
CA TYR A 86 -12.27 -22.00 -27.35
C TYR A 86 -12.46 -22.86 -28.62
N LYS A 87 -11.38 -23.35 -29.26
CA LYS A 87 -11.46 -24.29 -30.35
C LYS A 87 -12.18 -25.58 -29.97
N VAL A 88 -12.07 -26.05 -28.73
CA VAL A 88 -12.79 -27.23 -28.24
C VAL A 88 -14.29 -26.95 -28.15
N PHE A 89 -14.69 -25.77 -27.65
CA PHE A 89 -16.09 -25.34 -27.64
C PHE A 89 -16.67 -25.32 -29.07
N LYS A 90 -15.95 -24.71 -30.01
CA LYS A 90 -16.37 -24.65 -31.42
C LYS A 90 -16.45 -26.03 -32.09
N SER A 91 -15.44 -26.88 -31.89
CA SER A 91 -15.43 -28.22 -32.53
C SER A 91 -16.51 -29.16 -32.00
N THR A 92 -17.09 -28.84 -30.83
CA THR A 92 -18.16 -29.61 -30.20
C THR A 92 -19.54 -28.96 -30.33
N GLY A 93 -19.64 -27.78 -30.96
CA GLY A 93 -20.88 -26.98 -31.05
C GLY A 93 -21.40 -26.46 -29.71
N MET A 94 -20.55 -26.44 -28.66
CA MET A 94 -20.95 -26.00 -27.33
C MET A 94 -21.01 -24.48 -27.19
N ASP A 95 -20.33 -23.73 -28.05
CA ASP A 95 -20.40 -22.28 -28.16
C ASP A 95 -21.74 -21.77 -28.66
N GLU A 96 -22.53 -22.61 -29.34
CA GLU A 96 -23.92 -22.27 -29.71
C GLU A 96 -24.92 -22.46 -28.54
N LEU A 97 -24.57 -23.33 -27.58
CA LEU A 97 -25.43 -23.70 -26.45
C LEU A 97 -25.09 -22.93 -25.17
N LEU A 98 -23.86 -22.45 -25.03
CA LEU A 98 -23.35 -21.71 -23.90
C LEU A 98 -22.88 -20.33 -24.36
N ASP A 99 -23.11 -19.30 -23.55
CA ASP A 99 -22.57 -17.97 -23.79
C ASP A 99 -21.06 -17.98 -23.45
N VAL A 100 -20.22 -18.12 -24.48
CA VAL A 100 -18.77 -18.30 -24.35
C VAL A 100 -18.04 -17.15 -25.02
N ALA A 101 -17.38 -16.32 -24.23
CA ALA A 101 -16.57 -15.21 -24.71
C ALA A 101 -15.10 -15.61 -24.78
N PRO A 102 -14.44 -15.53 -25.96
CA PRO A 102 -13.00 -15.73 -26.07
C PRO A 102 -12.24 -14.65 -25.29
N ALA A 103 -11.03 -14.97 -24.88
CA ALA A 103 -10.14 -14.02 -24.24
C ALA A 103 -9.85 -12.86 -25.20
N SER A 104 -10.19 -11.65 -24.85
CA SER A 104 -9.84 -10.46 -25.61
C SER A 104 -8.36 -10.13 -25.34
N GLY A 105 -7.47 -10.70 -26.12
CA GLY A 105 -6.08 -10.29 -26.42
C GLY A 105 -5.08 -10.06 -25.29
N GLU A 106 -5.46 -9.72 -24.08
CA GLU A 106 -4.59 -9.60 -22.91
C GLU A 106 -5.07 -10.56 -21.82
N LEU A 107 -4.17 -11.44 -21.41
CA LEU A 107 -4.35 -12.26 -20.21
C LEU A 107 -4.54 -11.34 -19.02
N LYS A 108 -5.75 -11.29 -18.42
CA LYS A 108 -5.89 -10.65 -17.11
C LYS A 108 -5.00 -11.40 -16.13
N PRO A 109 -4.26 -10.69 -15.28
CA PRO A 109 -3.40 -11.33 -14.29
C PRO A 109 -4.22 -12.27 -13.40
N LEU A 110 -3.63 -13.40 -13.07
CA LEU A 110 -4.16 -14.35 -12.09
C LEU A 110 -4.41 -13.64 -10.78
N HIS A 111 -5.65 -13.70 -10.28
CA HIS A 111 -5.97 -13.17 -8.96
C HIS A 111 -5.75 -14.23 -7.88
N ILE A 112 -5.10 -13.82 -6.79
CA ILE A 112 -4.87 -14.67 -5.62
C ILE A 112 -6.12 -14.64 -4.73
N HIS A 113 -6.86 -15.75 -4.69
CA HIS A 113 -8.05 -15.91 -3.87
C HIS A 113 -7.76 -16.70 -2.59
N MET A 114 -6.87 -16.20 -1.74
CA MET A 114 -6.56 -16.85 -0.47
C MET A 114 -6.52 -15.84 0.68
N SER A 115 -6.91 -16.27 1.87
CA SER A 115 -6.72 -15.50 3.09
C SER A 115 -5.26 -15.57 3.56
N PHE A 116 -4.84 -14.65 4.44
CA PHE A 116 -3.50 -14.73 5.05
C PHE A 116 -3.28 -16.04 5.83
N LYS A 117 -4.32 -16.58 6.44
CA LYS A 117 -4.28 -17.89 7.06
C LYS A 117 -4.01 -19.00 6.05
N ALA A 118 -4.67 -18.96 4.90
CA ALA A 118 -4.46 -19.93 3.82
C ALA A 118 -3.06 -19.80 3.22
N LEU A 119 -2.53 -18.58 3.09
CA LEU A 119 -1.14 -18.35 2.67
C LEU A 119 -0.15 -19.06 3.62
N LEU A 120 -0.32 -18.90 4.94
CA LEU A 120 0.53 -19.58 5.91
C LEU A 120 0.45 -21.09 5.77
N SER A 121 -0.76 -21.66 5.63
CA SER A 121 -0.95 -23.10 5.42
C SER A 121 -0.25 -23.58 4.15
N LYS A 122 -0.37 -22.84 3.05
CA LYS A 122 0.31 -23.13 1.79
C LYS A 122 1.85 -23.13 1.96
N LYS A 123 2.41 -22.15 2.68
CA LYS A 123 3.86 -22.10 2.94
C LYS A 123 4.33 -23.27 3.82
N MET A 124 3.50 -23.72 4.75
CA MET A 124 3.77 -24.92 5.55
C MET A 124 3.78 -26.20 4.72
N GLU A 125 2.98 -26.28 3.67
CA GLU A 125 2.95 -27.43 2.75
C GLU A 125 4.14 -27.42 1.78
N GLU A 126 4.45 -26.24 1.22
CA GLU A 126 5.43 -26.11 0.12
C GLU A 126 6.87 -25.94 0.60
N VAL A 127 7.11 -25.08 1.60
CA VAL A 127 8.46 -24.64 2.01
C VAL A 127 8.61 -24.46 3.54
N PRO A 128 8.19 -25.39 4.39
CA PRO A 128 8.09 -25.23 5.85
C PRO A 128 9.41 -24.82 6.51
N ASN A 129 10.53 -25.33 5.99
CA ASN A 129 11.86 -25.14 6.58
C ASN A 129 12.63 -23.98 5.94
N LYS A 130 12.03 -23.25 4.98
CA LYS A 130 12.67 -22.10 4.38
C LYS A 130 12.67 -20.91 5.35
N THR A 131 13.81 -20.26 5.50
CA THR A 131 13.92 -19.01 6.24
C THR A 131 13.09 -17.93 5.56
N PHE A 132 12.15 -17.37 6.29
CA PHE A 132 11.35 -16.24 5.83
C PHE A 132 11.82 -14.93 6.46
N VAL A 133 12.22 -14.93 7.73
CA VAL A 133 12.68 -13.74 8.45
C VAL A 133 14.04 -13.99 9.05
N HIS A 134 14.97 -13.05 8.88
CA HIS A 134 16.20 -12.93 9.64
C HIS A 134 16.07 -11.72 10.58
N TYR A 135 16.26 -11.94 11.88
CA TYR A 135 16.15 -10.90 12.89
C TYR A 135 17.06 -11.18 14.09
N LYS A 136 17.84 -10.17 14.52
CA LYS A 136 18.80 -10.26 15.64
C LYS A 136 19.71 -11.48 15.56
N GLY A 137 20.30 -11.69 14.38
CA GLY A 137 21.26 -12.79 14.12
C GLY A 137 20.62 -14.19 14.09
N ARG A 138 19.28 -14.30 14.05
CA ARG A 138 18.56 -15.58 14.04
C ARG A 138 17.65 -15.69 12.83
N ASN A 139 17.64 -16.88 12.22
CA ASN A 139 16.76 -17.26 11.14
C ASN A 139 15.45 -17.85 11.68
N TYR A 140 14.32 -17.39 11.14
CA TYR A 140 12.99 -17.92 11.45
C TYR A 140 12.36 -18.47 10.18
N THR A 141 11.98 -19.74 10.24
CA THR A 141 11.34 -20.48 9.15
C THR A 141 9.84 -20.30 9.16
N TRP A 142 9.17 -20.75 8.10
CA TRP A 142 7.70 -20.80 8.09
C TRP A 142 7.15 -21.69 9.20
N THR A 143 7.87 -22.76 9.56
CA THR A 143 7.53 -23.61 10.74
C THR A 143 7.57 -22.81 12.04
N ASP A 144 8.55 -21.94 12.23
CA ASP A 144 8.64 -21.09 13.42
C ASP A 144 7.48 -20.09 13.48
N ILE A 145 7.11 -19.52 12.31
CA ILE A 145 5.97 -18.59 12.19
C ILE A 145 4.66 -19.32 12.51
N GLU A 146 4.46 -20.53 11.98
CA GLU A 146 3.28 -21.36 12.26
C GLU A 146 3.16 -21.64 13.76
N LYS A 147 4.24 -22.11 14.41
CA LYS A 147 4.24 -22.48 15.82
C LYS A 147 4.02 -21.26 16.72
N ALA A 148 4.80 -20.18 16.53
CA ALA A 148 4.69 -18.98 17.35
C ALA A 148 3.31 -18.33 17.20
N SER A 149 2.80 -18.20 15.97
CA SER A 149 1.48 -17.62 15.73
C SER A 149 0.35 -18.46 16.32
N GLN A 150 0.48 -19.79 16.38
CA GLN A 150 -0.49 -20.67 17.02
C GLN A 150 -0.53 -20.45 18.54
N ILE A 151 0.63 -20.31 19.18
CA ILE A 151 0.75 -20.06 20.62
C ILE A 151 0.12 -18.70 20.98
N ILE A 152 0.48 -17.66 20.24
CA ILE A 152 -0.10 -16.32 20.44
C ILE A 152 -1.60 -16.33 20.19
N ALA A 153 -2.09 -17.03 19.15
CA ALA A 153 -3.52 -17.16 18.89
C ALA A 153 -4.26 -17.83 20.06
N MET A 154 -3.65 -18.83 20.70
CA MET A 154 -4.23 -19.45 21.91
C MET A 154 -4.28 -18.50 23.09
N ASP A 155 -3.25 -17.68 23.30
CA ASP A 155 -3.24 -16.69 24.37
C ASP A 155 -4.31 -15.62 24.13
N LEU A 156 -4.44 -15.10 22.92
CA LEU A 156 -5.50 -14.16 22.54
C LEU A 156 -6.89 -14.79 22.65
N TYR A 157 -7.05 -16.05 22.25
CA TYR A 157 -8.32 -16.78 22.40
C TYR A 157 -8.74 -16.94 23.86
N LYS A 158 -7.79 -17.25 24.76
CA LYS A 158 -8.02 -17.30 26.23
C LYS A 158 -8.43 -15.95 26.78
N GLN A 159 -7.93 -14.85 26.23
CA GLN A 159 -8.33 -13.48 26.58
C GLN A 159 -9.68 -13.06 25.97
N GLY A 160 -10.32 -13.92 25.19
CA GLY A 160 -11.66 -13.68 24.64
C GLY A 160 -11.69 -13.19 23.20
N VAL A 161 -10.55 -13.13 22.48
CA VAL A 161 -10.55 -12.80 21.05
C VAL A 161 -11.30 -13.87 20.25
N ARG A 162 -12.17 -13.45 19.35
CA ARG A 162 -12.98 -14.29 18.47
C ARG A 162 -12.97 -13.72 17.05
N ARG A 163 -13.51 -14.50 16.09
CA ARG A 163 -13.69 -14.06 14.71
C ARG A 163 -14.40 -12.70 14.64
N GLY A 164 -13.85 -11.78 13.84
CA GLY A 164 -14.38 -10.43 13.64
C GLY A 164 -14.05 -9.43 14.75
N HIS A 165 -13.39 -9.85 15.85
CA HIS A 165 -12.90 -8.90 16.84
C HIS A 165 -11.76 -8.07 16.28
N HIS A 166 -11.67 -6.83 16.72
CA HIS A 166 -10.59 -5.90 16.36
C HIS A 166 -9.45 -5.99 17.38
N VAL A 167 -8.28 -6.34 16.90
CA VAL A 167 -7.08 -6.50 17.72
C VAL A 167 -6.01 -5.55 17.22
N ALA A 168 -5.60 -4.59 18.06
CA ALA A 168 -4.51 -3.69 17.71
C ALA A 168 -3.18 -4.44 17.70
N LEU A 169 -2.38 -4.20 16.68
CA LEU A 169 -0.99 -4.63 16.57
C LEU A 169 -0.11 -3.40 16.44
N CYS A 170 0.64 -3.11 17.48
CA CYS A 170 1.45 -1.90 17.62
C CYS A 170 2.87 -2.25 18.05
N GLY A 171 3.85 -1.80 17.29
CA GLY A 171 5.27 -2.04 17.57
C GLY A 171 6.14 -1.79 16.36
N SER A 172 7.44 -1.61 16.59
CA SER A 172 8.43 -1.55 15.52
C SER A 172 8.54 -2.88 14.78
N ASN A 173 9.22 -2.88 13.64
CA ASN A 173 9.43 -4.10 12.86
C ASN A 173 10.15 -5.14 13.72
N SER A 174 9.58 -6.32 13.85
CA SER A 174 10.15 -7.46 14.58
C SER A 174 9.55 -8.77 14.09
N VAL A 175 10.18 -9.88 14.39
CA VAL A 175 9.62 -11.19 14.09
C VAL A 175 8.36 -11.46 14.91
N ASN A 176 8.29 -10.98 16.15
CA ASN A 176 7.13 -11.11 17.02
C ASN A 176 5.90 -10.35 16.49
N TRP A 177 6.12 -9.22 15.80
CA TRP A 177 5.07 -8.50 15.08
C TRP A 177 4.45 -9.40 13.99
N ILE A 178 5.31 -10.09 13.21
CA ILE A 178 4.86 -11.00 12.13
C ILE A 178 4.12 -12.21 12.71
N PHE A 179 4.65 -12.83 13.78
CA PHE A 179 3.98 -13.92 14.49
C PHE A 179 2.57 -13.52 14.95
N THR A 180 2.47 -12.32 15.56
CA THR A 180 1.22 -11.79 16.09
C THR A 180 0.22 -11.49 15.00
N PHE A 181 0.68 -10.94 13.87
CA PHE A 181 -0.19 -10.73 12.70
C PHE A 181 -0.84 -12.05 12.26
N PHE A 182 -0.05 -13.10 12.04
CA PHE A 182 -0.60 -14.40 11.65
C PHE A 182 -1.47 -15.02 12.76
N ALA A 183 -1.19 -14.77 14.03
CA ALA A 183 -2.02 -15.21 15.15
C ALA A 183 -3.43 -14.60 15.09
N ILE A 184 -3.53 -13.29 14.83
CA ILE A 184 -4.80 -12.58 14.66
C ILE A 184 -5.56 -13.17 13.46
N GLN A 185 -4.88 -13.42 12.34
CA GLN A 185 -5.49 -14.01 11.15
C GLN A 185 -5.97 -15.44 11.36
N LYS A 186 -5.26 -16.26 12.16
CA LYS A 186 -5.72 -17.62 12.54
C LYS A 186 -7.05 -17.59 13.29
N LEU A 187 -7.28 -16.58 14.09
CA LEU A 187 -8.55 -16.38 14.83
C LEU A 187 -9.68 -15.83 13.94
N GLY A 188 -9.40 -15.44 12.68
CA GLY A 188 -10.34 -14.71 11.84
C GLY A 188 -10.72 -13.36 12.43
N ALA A 189 -9.84 -12.79 13.25
CA ALA A 189 -9.96 -11.45 13.79
C ALA A 189 -9.33 -10.42 12.82
N VAL A 190 -9.69 -9.15 12.98
CA VAL A 190 -9.20 -8.06 12.15
C VAL A 190 -7.98 -7.41 12.82
N ALA A 191 -6.86 -7.36 12.13
CA ALA A 191 -5.65 -6.70 12.62
C ALA A 191 -5.76 -5.19 12.41
N MET A 192 -5.80 -4.43 13.50
CA MET A 192 -5.78 -2.98 13.49
C MET A 192 -4.31 -2.54 13.58
N LEU A 193 -3.69 -2.17 12.44
CA LEU A 193 -2.28 -1.81 12.39
C LEU A 193 -2.08 -0.39 12.93
N VAL A 194 -1.37 -0.30 14.05
CA VAL A 194 -1.21 0.96 14.79
C VAL A 194 0.24 1.43 14.71
N ASN A 195 0.42 2.70 14.36
CA ASN A 195 1.73 3.34 14.35
C ASN A 195 2.30 3.43 15.79
N PHE A 196 3.46 2.84 16.01
CA PHE A 196 4.11 2.76 17.32
C PHE A 196 4.66 4.11 17.82
N ASN A 197 4.73 5.15 16.98
CA ASN A 197 5.13 6.49 17.38
C ASN A 197 3.97 7.33 17.93
N LEU A 198 2.73 6.82 17.89
CA LEU A 198 1.57 7.52 18.44
C LEU A 198 1.69 7.67 19.95
N LYS A 199 1.21 8.83 20.44
CA LYS A 199 1.18 9.12 21.87
C LYS A 199 -0.07 8.48 22.51
N ARG A 200 -0.03 8.33 23.83
CA ARG A 200 -1.10 7.72 24.63
C ARG A 200 -2.50 8.19 24.25
N GLN A 201 -2.70 9.51 24.12
CA GLN A 201 -4.01 10.07 23.79
C GLN A 201 -4.52 9.65 22.42
N GLU A 202 -3.63 9.58 21.43
CA GLU A 202 -3.94 9.15 20.08
C GLU A 202 -4.32 7.66 20.06
N ILE A 203 -3.63 6.82 20.83
CA ILE A 203 -3.96 5.39 20.97
C ILE A 203 -5.32 5.20 21.64
N ILE A 204 -5.63 5.95 22.69
CA ILE A 204 -6.95 5.93 23.34
C ILE A 204 -8.03 6.34 22.31
N GLN A 205 -7.81 7.40 21.57
CA GLN A 205 -8.74 7.86 20.53
C GLN A 205 -8.93 6.79 19.44
N LEU A 206 -7.84 6.17 18.96
CA LEU A 206 -7.93 5.09 18.00
C LEU A 206 -8.68 3.87 18.55
N SER A 207 -8.53 3.56 19.85
CA SER A 207 -9.26 2.46 20.48
C SER A 207 -10.77 2.67 20.44
N GLN A 208 -11.22 3.91 20.58
CA GLN A 208 -12.64 4.30 20.49
C GLN A 208 -13.15 4.27 19.04
N ILE A 209 -12.37 4.84 18.11
CA ILE A 209 -12.72 4.86 16.69
C ILE A 209 -12.79 3.43 16.15
N GLY A 210 -11.80 2.59 16.46
CA GLY A 210 -11.62 1.24 15.93
C GLY A 210 -12.33 0.13 16.73
N ASP A 211 -13.05 0.45 17.82
CA ASP A 211 -13.63 -0.53 18.75
C ASP A 211 -12.60 -1.58 19.22
N ILE A 212 -11.38 -1.12 19.53
CA ILE A 212 -10.25 -1.96 19.86
C ILE A 212 -10.33 -2.35 21.35
N SER A 213 -10.52 -3.63 21.63
CA SER A 213 -10.54 -4.15 23.01
C SER A 213 -9.26 -4.87 23.42
N HIS A 214 -8.49 -5.37 22.47
CA HIS A 214 -7.23 -6.09 22.70
C HIS A 214 -6.08 -5.35 21.99
N PHE A 215 -4.97 -5.19 22.71
CA PHE A 215 -3.82 -4.45 22.22
C PHE A 215 -2.55 -5.31 22.32
N CYS A 216 -2.04 -5.77 21.19
CA CYS A 216 -0.76 -6.45 21.09
C CYS A 216 0.36 -5.42 21.04
N MET A 217 1.14 -5.34 22.12
CA MET A 217 2.17 -4.33 22.33
C MET A 217 3.55 -4.92 22.04
N GLY A 218 4.13 -4.55 20.91
CA GLY A 218 5.54 -4.79 20.54
C GLY A 218 6.46 -3.70 21.08
N GLU A 219 7.65 -3.58 20.49
CA GLU A 219 8.59 -2.53 20.83
C GLU A 219 8.03 -1.14 20.49
N MET A 220 7.97 -0.29 21.50
CA MET A 220 7.51 1.09 21.40
C MET A 220 8.53 1.99 22.11
N PRO A 221 9.46 2.63 21.37
CA PRO A 221 10.58 3.38 21.97
C PRO A 221 10.15 4.50 22.93
N ASP A 222 8.97 5.09 22.69
CA ASP A 222 8.41 6.18 23.50
C ASP A 222 7.48 5.71 24.64
N ALA A 223 7.25 4.41 24.80
CA ALA A 223 6.42 3.87 25.87
C ALA A 223 7.16 3.96 27.22
N LYS A 224 6.88 5.04 27.98
CA LYS A 224 7.44 5.27 29.30
C LYS A 224 6.69 4.48 30.38
N GLU A 225 7.27 4.46 31.59
CA GLU A 225 6.61 3.92 32.79
C GLU A 225 5.19 4.50 32.97
N GLY A 226 4.22 3.64 33.29
CA GLY A 226 2.81 4.01 33.39
C GLY A 226 2.06 4.12 32.06
N PHE A 227 2.70 3.87 30.91
CA PHE A 227 2.03 3.90 29.60
C PHE A 227 0.90 2.87 29.51
N VAL A 228 1.15 1.63 29.96
CA VAL A 228 0.17 0.54 29.97
C VAL A 228 -1.06 0.87 30.81
N ASP A 229 -0.85 1.33 32.05
CA ASP A 229 -1.94 1.71 32.95
C ASP A 229 -2.79 2.84 32.36
N ALA A 230 -2.13 3.74 31.67
CA ALA A 230 -2.79 4.89 31.05
C ALA A 230 -3.66 4.52 29.84
N ILE A 231 -3.23 3.57 28.98
CA ILE A 231 -4.05 3.12 27.84
C ILE A 231 -5.15 2.13 28.27
N LEU A 232 -5.05 1.50 29.46
CA LEU A 232 -6.12 0.72 30.09
C LEU A 232 -7.10 1.58 30.89
N GLY A 233 -6.78 2.85 31.09
CA GLY A 233 -7.53 3.77 31.95
C GLY A 233 -8.84 4.29 31.36
N GLU A 234 -9.36 5.32 32.02
CA GLU A 234 -10.64 5.95 31.66
C GLU A 234 -10.62 6.50 30.22
N GLY A 235 -11.71 6.30 29.52
CA GLY A 235 -11.88 6.76 28.12
C GLY A 235 -11.32 5.80 27.07
N SER A 236 -10.61 4.72 27.44
CA SER A 236 -10.11 3.72 26.51
C SER A 236 -11.08 2.54 26.35
N ASN A 237 -11.16 1.99 25.12
CA ASN A 237 -11.84 0.73 24.86
C ASN A 237 -10.94 -0.48 25.11
N ILE A 238 -9.63 -0.30 25.27
CA ILE A 238 -8.67 -1.39 25.50
C ILE A 238 -8.92 -2.00 26.90
N ARG A 239 -9.03 -3.33 26.93
CA ARG A 239 -9.25 -4.10 28.17
C ARG A 239 -8.12 -5.09 28.43
N TYR A 240 -7.44 -5.52 27.38
CA TYR A 240 -6.40 -6.53 27.45
C TYR A 240 -5.16 -6.08 26.68
N ILE A 241 -3.99 -6.30 27.28
CA ILE A 241 -2.69 -6.10 26.63
C ILE A 241 -1.99 -7.45 26.53
N CYS A 242 -1.56 -7.79 25.32
CA CYS A 242 -0.69 -8.90 25.02
C CYS A 242 0.70 -8.34 24.70
N ARG A 243 1.71 -8.61 25.54
CA ARG A 243 3.08 -8.22 25.23
C ARG A 243 3.66 -9.13 24.17
N VAL A 244 4.16 -8.52 23.09
CA VAL A 244 4.78 -9.18 21.95
C VAL A 244 6.08 -8.45 21.57
N ASP A 245 6.67 -7.72 22.52
CA ASP A 245 8.00 -7.11 22.38
C ASP A 245 9.11 -8.19 22.44
N ASP A 246 10.34 -7.78 22.19
CA ASP A 246 11.49 -8.68 22.13
C ASP A 246 11.89 -9.30 23.48
N SER A 247 11.27 -8.88 24.60
CA SER A 247 11.44 -9.55 25.89
C SER A 247 10.74 -10.92 25.95
N VAL A 248 9.85 -11.19 24.99
CA VAL A 248 9.09 -12.45 24.89
C VAL A 248 9.68 -13.31 23.76
N ASP A 249 10.34 -14.42 24.13
CA ASP A 249 10.80 -15.43 23.16
C ASP A 249 9.75 -16.56 23.04
N PHE A 250 8.88 -16.44 22.05
CA PHE A 250 7.83 -17.45 21.79
C PHE A 250 8.40 -18.79 21.36
N THR A 251 9.64 -18.87 20.91
CA THR A 251 10.25 -20.15 20.50
C THR A 251 10.53 -21.07 21.67
N GLN A 252 10.65 -20.53 22.89
CA GLN A 252 10.78 -21.32 24.11
C GLN A 252 9.50 -22.05 24.50
N ARG A 253 8.39 -21.76 23.83
CA ARG A 253 7.06 -22.34 24.07
C ARG A 253 6.61 -23.29 22.95
N PHE A 254 7.49 -23.71 22.07
CA PHE A 254 7.14 -24.56 20.92
C PHE A 254 6.64 -25.95 21.28
N ASP A 255 6.91 -26.43 22.49
CA ASP A 255 6.34 -27.66 23.07
C ASP A 255 4.81 -27.54 23.33
N GLU A 256 4.29 -26.32 23.48
CA GLU A 256 2.85 -26.08 23.62
C GLU A 256 2.09 -26.26 22.28
N TYR A 257 2.79 -26.24 21.14
CA TYR A 257 2.17 -26.26 19.81
C TYR A 257 1.33 -27.51 19.57
N ASP A 258 1.85 -28.70 19.90
CA ASP A 258 1.17 -29.98 19.64
C ASP A 258 -0.16 -30.09 20.41
N GLN A 259 -0.27 -29.41 21.56
CA GLN A 259 -1.51 -29.37 22.37
C GLN A 259 -2.58 -28.44 21.76
N THR A 260 -2.20 -27.59 20.86
CA THR A 260 -3.04 -26.52 20.30
C THR A 260 -3.24 -26.61 18.80
N ALA A 261 -2.47 -27.47 18.12
CA ALA A 261 -2.56 -27.67 16.69
C ALA A 261 -3.99 -28.01 16.23
N GLY A 262 -4.43 -27.39 15.15
CA GLY A 262 -5.75 -27.64 14.55
C GLY A 262 -6.96 -27.04 15.28
N ARG A 263 -6.80 -26.26 16.36
CA ARG A 263 -7.93 -25.69 17.11
C ARG A 263 -8.73 -24.61 16.37
N PHE A 264 -8.10 -23.87 15.45
CA PHE A 264 -8.75 -22.74 14.77
C PHE A 264 -9.07 -23.10 13.31
N GLN A 265 -10.08 -23.95 13.11
CA GLN A 265 -10.52 -24.40 11.78
C GLN A 265 -11.62 -23.50 11.18
N TYR A 266 -11.63 -22.20 11.54
CA TYR A 266 -12.57 -21.28 10.92
C TYR A 266 -12.23 -21.10 9.44
N ARG A 267 -13.23 -21.11 8.59
CA ARG A 267 -13.09 -20.66 7.21
C ARG A 267 -13.00 -19.14 7.22
N VAL A 268 -11.92 -18.61 6.69
CA VAL A 268 -11.69 -17.17 6.46
C VAL A 268 -11.59 -16.99 4.96
N GLU A 269 -12.45 -16.17 4.40
CA GLU A 269 -12.47 -15.90 2.95
C GLU A 269 -11.41 -14.84 2.61
N SER A 270 -10.99 -14.81 1.35
CA SER A 270 -10.01 -13.84 0.86
C SER A 270 -10.51 -12.40 0.90
N ASP A 271 -11.81 -12.22 0.76
CA ASP A 271 -12.52 -10.94 0.74
C ASP A 271 -13.11 -10.52 2.10
N ASP A 272 -12.91 -11.33 3.17
CA ASP A 272 -13.23 -10.91 4.52
C ASP A 272 -12.36 -9.69 4.93
N ALA A 273 -12.92 -8.81 5.79
CA ALA A 273 -12.12 -7.76 6.43
C ALA A 273 -10.99 -8.38 7.25
N ALA A 274 -9.75 -8.13 6.89
CA ALA A 274 -8.58 -8.75 7.50
C ALA A 274 -7.68 -7.74 8.24
N VAL A 275 -7.59 -6.53 7.70
CA VAL A 275 -6.67 -5.49 8.17
C VAL A 275 -7.37 -4.15 8.17
N VAL A 276 -7.08 -3.31 9.16
CA VAL A 276 -7.40 -1.88 9.13
C VAL A 276 -6.14 -1.07 9.32
N ILE A 277 -5.90 -0.15 8.40
CA ILE A 277 -4.80 0.83 8.48
C ILE A 277 -5.42 2.21 8.72
N PHE A 278 -4.93 2.94 9.72
CA PHE A 278 -5.40 4.28 9.98
C PHE A 278 -4.62 5.30 9.16
N SER A 279 -5.33 6.01 8.29
CA SER A 279 -4.78 7.14 7.55
C SER A 279 -5.10 8.47 8.25
N SER A 280 -4.21 9.46 8.13
CA SER A 280 -4.49 10.82 8.58
C SER A 280 -5.56 11.43 7.66
N GLY A 281 -6.80 11.44 8.13
CA GLY A 281 -7.90 12.04 7.37
C GLY A 281 -7.68 13.53 7.16
N SER A 282 -8.08 14.03 5.99
CA SER A 282 -8.05 15.46 5.65
C SER A 282 -8.83 16.38 6.61
N THR A 283 -9.68 15.78 7.45
CA THR A 283 -10.48 16.46 8.49
C THR A 283 -9.80 16.46 9.86
N GLY A 284 -8.53 16.01 9.95
CA GLY A 284 -7.78 15.90 11.21
C GLY A 284 -8.16 14.69 12.09
N LYS A 285 -9.20 13.91 11.71
CA LYS A 285 -9.56 12.67 12.42
C LYS A 285 -9.05 11.46 11.63
N PRO A 286 -8.42 10.48 12.29
CA PRO A 286 -7.99 9.26 11.61
C PRO A 286 -9.15 8.52 10.97
N LYS A 287 -8.97 8.03 9.74
CA LYS A 287 -9.90 7.15 9.04
C LYS A 287 -9.32 5.74 9.00
N GLY A 288 -10.12 4.73 9.34
CA GLY A 288 -9.71 3.34 9.24
C GLY A 288 -10.02 2.80 7.85
N VAL A 289 -9.00 2.49 7.08
CA VAL A 289 -9.08 1.84 5.76
C VAL A 289 -9.16 0.34 5.96
N ILE A 290 -10.27 -0.29 5.57
CA ILE A 290 -10.45 -1.74 5.68
C ILE A 290 -9.94 -2.43 4.42
N LEU A 291 -8.99 -3.35 4.61
CA LEU A 291 -8.40 -4.15 3.54
C LEU A 291 -8.73 -5.64 3.73
N SER A 292 -8.89 -6.33 2.62
CA SER A 292 -8.99 -7.79 2.57
C SER A 292 -7.62 -8.43 2.29
N ALA A 293 -7.50 -9.72 2.54
CA ALA A 293 -6.33 -10.47 2.08
C ALA A 293 -6.24 -10.47 0.54
N TYR A 294 -7.39 -10.49 -0.13
CA TYR A 294 -7.47 -10.43 -1.59
C TYR A 294 -6.80 -9.16 -2.14
N SER A 295 -7.19 -7.98 -1.65
CA SER A 295 -6.60 -6.72 -2.14
C SER A 295 -5.10 -6.63 -1.86
N VAL A 296 -4.67 -7.01 -0.67
CA VAL A 296 -3.26 -6.95 -0.26
C VAL A 296 -2.39 -7.93 -1.04
N LEU A 297 -2.80 -9.20 -1.15
CA LEU A 297 -1.97 -10.23 -1.79
C LEU A 297 -1.87 -10.02 -3.31
N ASN A 298 -2.93 -9.55 -3.97
CA ASN A 298 -2.86 -9.25 -5.40
C ASN A 298 -1.99 -8.02 -5.70
N ALA A 299 -2.06 -6.98 -4.87
CA ALA A 299 -1.14 -5.85 -4.97
C ALA A 299 0.32 -6.27 -4.72
N ALA A 300 0.55 -7.12 -3.71
CA ALA A 300 1.87 -7.66 -3.40
C ALA A 300 2.44 -8.52 -4.54
N GLU A 301 1.60 -9.35 -5.17
CA GLU A 301 1.98 -10.17 -6.33
C GLU A 301 2.36 -9.30 -7.53
N ALA A 302 1.58 -8.28 -7.82
CA ALA A 302 1.83 -7.36 -8.92
C ALA A 302 3.18 -6.62 -8.73
N THR A 303 3.42 -6.06 -7.54
CA THR A 303 4.71 -5.42 -7.18
C THR A 303 5.86 -6.41 -7.24
N ALA A 304 5.69 -7.63 -6.71
CA ALA A 304 6.72 -8.66 -6.71
C ALA A 304 7.12 -9.07 -8.14
N ASN A 305 6.14 -9.16 -9.05
CA ASN A 305 6.40 -9.46 -10.45
C ASN A 305 7.13 -8.30 -11.14
N ASN A 306 6.69 -7.05 -10.92
CA ASN A 306 7.31 -5.87 -11.51
C ASN A 306 8.74 -5.64 -11.00
N THR A 307 9.02 -5.90 -9.71
CA THR A 307 10.37 -5.83 -9.12
C THR A 307 11.22 -7.06 -9.39
N ARG A 308 10.67 -8.05 -10.13
CA ARG A 308 11.31 -9.33 -10.45
C ARG A 308 11.82 -10.05 -9.19
N LEU A 309 11.02 -9.98 -8.11
CA LEU A 309 11.34 -10.59 -6.84
C LEU A 309 11.30 -12.12 -6.94
N GLY A 310 12.26 -12.79 -6.33
CA GLY A 310 12.38 -14.24 -6.38
C GLY A 310 12.99 -14.87 -5.12
N PRO A 311 13.08 -16.21 -5.08
CA PRO A 311 13.44 -16.97 -3.88
C PRO A 311 14.86 -16.72 -3.35
N GLY A 312 15.75 -16.13 -4.16
CA GLY A 312 17.11 -15.76 -3.77
C GLY A 312 17.24 -14.35 -3.22
N ASP A 313 16.18 -13.55 -3.27
CA ASP A 313 16.23 -12.17 -2.84
C ASP A 313 16.18 -12.01 -1.32
N ARG A 314 16.87 -10.97 -0.87
CA ARG A 314 17.04 -10.58 0.53
C ARG A 314 16.57 -9.14 0.67
N ASN A 315 15.38 -8.95 1.25
CA ASN A 315 14.80 -7.63 1.45
C ASN A 315 15.27 -7.03 2.78
N CYS A 316 15.95 -5.89 2.75
CA CYS A 316 16.23 -5.09 3.94
C CYS A 316 14.96 -4.35 4.36
N GLN A 317 14.29 -4.80 5.43
CA GLN A 317 12.99 -4.32 5.87
C GLN A 317 13.12 -3.05 6.71
N ILE A 318 13.29 -1.91 6.05
CA ILE A 318 13.34 -0.61 6.71
C ILE A 318 11.98 0.08 6.80
N LEU A 319 11.08 -0.22 5.86
CA LEU A 319 9.73 0.36 5.87
C LEU A 319 8.88 -0.25 6.99
N PRO A 320 8.09 0.58 7.72
CA PRO A 320 7.26 0.10 8.82
C PRO A 320 6.22 -0.92 8.37
N LEU A 321 6.09 -2.04 9.09
CA LEU A 321 5.09 -3.09 8.81
C LEU A 321 3.65 -2.64 9.08
N PHE A 322 3.42 -1.60 9.89
CA PHE A 322 2.10 -1.04 10.09
C PHE A 322 1.64 -0.13 8.94
N HIS A 323 2.52 0.21 8.01
CA HIS A 323 2.20 1.04 6.84
C HIS A 323 1.99 0.16 5.60
N ILE A 324 1.02 0.54 4.76
CA ILE A 324 0.62 -0.26 3.58
C ILE A 324 1.80 -0.63 2.68
N PHE A 325 2.78 0.26 2.49
CA PHE A 325 3.93 0.00 1.64
C PHE A 325 4.83 -1.11 2.22
N GLY A 326 5.23 -1.01 3.50
CA GLY A 326 6.03 -2.05 4.16
C GLY A 326 5.28 -3.38 4.30
N PHE A 327 3.98 -3.30 4.51
CA PHE A 327 3.10 -4.46 4.66
C PHE A 327 2.88 -5.20 3.33
N THR A 328 2.47 -4.48 2.29
CA THR A 328 2.13 -5.07 0.98
C THR A 328 3.38 -5.26 0.12
N GLY A 329 4.11 -4.17 -0.16
CA GLY A 329 5.22 -4.17 -1.11
C GLY A 329 6.48 -4.87 -0.60
N CYS A 330 6.61 -5.07 0.72
CA CYS A 330 7.76 -5.79 1.29
C CYS A 330 7.34 -7.13 1.88
N LEU A 331 6.56 -7.15 2.99
CA LEU A 331 6.26 -8.37 3.75
C LEU A 331 5.56 -9.42 2.87
N PHE A 332 4.43 -9.05 2.25
CA PHE A 332 3.66 -10.03 1.46
C PHE A 332 4.23 -10.27 0.07
N ALA A 333 4.91 -9.32 -0.55
CA ALA A 333 5.66 -9.57 -1.77
C ALA A 333 6.76 -10.64 -1.54
N CYS A 334 7.54 -10.52 -0.46
CA CYS A 334 8.52 -11.54 -0.08
C CYS A 334 7.88 -12.87 0.27
N ALA A 335 6.75 -12.86 1.00
CA ALA A 335 6.03 -14.08 1.36
C ALA A 335 5.57 -14.86 0.12
N LEU A 336 5.04 -14.17 -0.90
CA LEU A 336 4.55 -14.79 -2.13
C LEU A 336 5.68 -15.38 -2.98
N LYS A 337 6.85 -14.71 -3.03
CA LYS A 337 7.99 -15.11 -3.89
C LYS A 337 9.08 -15.90 -3.16
N ASP A 338 8.83 -16.31 -1.92
CA ASP A 338 9.81 -17.03 -1.10
C ASP A 338 11.14 -16.28 -0.90
N ALA A 339 11.11 -14.96 -0.93
CA ALA A 339 12.24 -14.12 -0.58
C ALA A 339 12.39 -14.02 0.95
N THR A 340 13.58 -13.71 1.43
CA THR A 340 13.86 -13.58 2.86
C THR A 340 13.83 -12.10 3.28
N ILE A 341 13.21 -11.82 4.41
CA ILE A 341 13.18 -10.49 5.02
C ILE A 341 14.28 -10.39 6.08
N TYR A 342 15.12 -9.37 5.95
CA TYR A 342 16.15 -9.01 6.92
C TYR A 342 15.70 -7.75 7.65
N ILE A 343 15.40 -7.86 8.93
CA ILE A 343 14.98 -6.74 9.78
C ILE A 343 16.21 -6.19 10.50
N PRO A 344 16.64 -4.94 10.22
CA PRO A 344 17.72 -4.31 11.00
C PRO A 344 17.34 -4.18 12.48
N ASP A 345 18.31 -4.29 13.38
CA ASP A 345 18.10 -4.20 14.84
C ASP A 345 17.48 -2.85 15.27
N ASN A 346 17.73 -1.81 14.49
CA ASN A 346 17.10 -0.50 14.59
C ASN A 346 17.19 0.23 13.25
N LEU A 347 16.47 1.34 13.10
CA LEU A 347 16.45 2.14 11.87
C LEU A 347 17.50 3.26 11.82
N ARG A 348 18.58 3.17 12.59
CA ARG A 348 19.75 4.07 12.41
C ARG A 348 20.42 3.73 11.09
N THR A 349 20.83 4.75 10.37
CA THR A 349 21.43 4.60 9.04
C THR A 349 22.65 3.68 9.03
N GLU A 350 23.49 3.74 10.06
CA GLU A 350 24.65 2.86 10.22
C GLU A 350 24.23 1.40 10.30
N THR A 351 23.21 1.08 11.12
CA THR A 351 22.68 -0.29 11.28
C THR A 351 22.06 -0.80 9.97
N ILE A 352 21.36 0.08 9.24
CA ILE A 352 20.82 -0.28 7.92
C ILE A 352 21.95 -0.63 6.95
N LEU A 353 22.98 0.20 6.86
CA LEU A 353 24.15 -0.05 6.00
C LEU A 353 24.90 -1.34 6.41
N GLU A 354 25.06 -1.60 7.71
CA GLU A 354 25.64 -2.84 8.21
C GLU A 354 24.82 -4.06 7.81
N THR A 355 23.50 -3.99 7.95
CA THR A 355 22.60 -5.08 7.55
C THR A 355 22.69 -5.35 6.04
N ILE A 356 22.69 -4.30 5.20
CA ILE A 356 22.81 -4.48 3.74
C ILE A 356 24.14 -5.15 3.38
N GLU A 357 25.25 -4.69 3.97
CA GLU A 357 26.60 -5.19 3.69
C GLU A 357 26.78 -6.64 4.16
N GLN A 358 26.45 -6.92 5.43
CA GLN A 358 26.70 -8.23 6.05
C GLN A 358 25.79 -9.32 5.49
N GLU A 359 24.54 -8.97 5.24
CA GLU A 359 23.52 -9.91 4.77
C GLU A 359 23.35 -9.87 3.25
N GLU A 360 24.18 -9.07 2.54
CA GLU A 360 24.13 -8.91 1.08
C GLU A 360 22.70 -8.69 0.57
N CYS A 361 21.97 -7.75 1.19
CA CYS A 361 20.58 -7.49 0.83
C CYS A 361 20.47 -7.05 -0.63
N THR A 362 19.54 -7.67 -1.38
CA THR A 362 19.35 -7.42 -2.82
C THR A 362 18.24 -6.43 -3.11
N ILE A 363 17.34 -6.25 -2.15
CA ILE A 363 16.16 -5.37 -2.26
C ILE A 363 16.20 -4.34 -1.11
N LEU A 364 15.99 -3.08 -1.47
CA LEU A 364 15.90 -1.96 -0.51
C LEU A 364 14.77 -1.02 -0.93
N HIS A 365 13.52 -1.37 -0.61
CA HIS A 365 12.39 -0.46 -0.82
C HIS A 365 12.42 0.67 0.22
N SER A 366 12.14 1.90 -0.22
CA SER A 366 12.35 3.06 0.64
C SER A 366 11.40 4.23 0.29
N VAL A 367 11.31 5.16 1.21
CA VAL A 367 10.83 6.52 0.92
C VAL A 367 12.05 7.42 0.62
N PRO A 368 11.88 8.51 -0.17
CA PRO A 368 13.00 9.37 -0.56
C PRO A 368 13.82 9.92 0.62
N THR A 369 13.16 10.29 1.71
CA THR A 369 13.81 10.83 2.91
C THR A 369 14.74 9.81 3.59
N MET A 370 14.35 8.54 3.67
CA MET A 370 15.21 7.48 4.21
C MET A 370 16.38 7.19 3.28
N MET A 371 16.14 7.15 1.96
CA MET A 371 17.19 6.97 0.98
C MET A 371 18.23 8.11 1.03
N LEU A 372 17.77 9.37 1.15
CA LEU A 372 18.64 10.54 1.35
C LEU A 372 19.47 10.41 2.64
N ALA A 373 18.84 9.99 3.75
CA ALA A 373 19.58 9.77 5.00
C ALA A 373 20.65 8.70 4.84
N ILE A 374 20.40 7.64 4.06
CA ILE A 374 21.38 6.58 3.78
C ILE A 374 22.56 7.13 2.96
N VAL A 375 22.31 7.81 1.82
CA VAL A 375 23.39 8.27 0.91
C VAL A 375 24.21 9.41 1.48
N ASN A 376 23.64 10.22 2.38
CA ASN A 376 24.32 11.33 3.04
C ASN A 376 25.03 10.92 4.35
N ASN A 377 24.91 9.66 4.77
CA ASN A 377 25.60 9.19 5.99
C ASN A 377 27.11 9.09 5.77
N LYS A 378 27.89 9.50 6.77
CA LYS A 378 29.37 9.43 6.73
C LYS A 378 29.93 8.01 6.56
N ALA A 379 29.19 7.00 6.97
CA ALA A 379 29.53 5.60 6.81
C ALA A 379 29.13 5.02 5.44
N PHE A 380 28.46 5.80 4.59
CA PHE A 380 28.05 5.35 3.28
C PHE A 380 29.27 5.16 2.35
N ARG A 381 29.30 4.04 1.65
CA ARG A 381 30.19 3.74 0.52
C ARG A 381 29.42 2.85 -0.46
N SER A 382 29.62 3.08 -1.74
CA SER A 382 28.90 2.33 -2.79
C SER A 382 29.22 0.82 -2.80
N ASP A 383 30.38 0.42 -2.30
CA ASP A 383 30.74 -1.01 -2.13
C ASP A 383 29.89 -1.71 -1.07
N ARG A 384 29.49 -1.02 0.01
CA ARG A 384 28.61 -1.58 1.06
C ARG A 384 27.21 -1.92 0.57
N VAL A 385 26.75 -1.24 -0.48
CA VAL A 385 25.41 -1.39 -1.04
C VAL A 385 25.40 -2.03 -2.43
N ALA A 386 26.54 -2.60 -2.84
CA ALA A 386 26.72 -3.18 -4.18
C ALA A 386 25.83 -4.39 -4.48
N SER A 387 25.33 -5.07 -3.44
CA SER A 387 24.37 -6.18 -3.55
C SER A 387 22.95 -5.72 -3.90
N VAL A 388 22.59 -4.46 -3.63
CA VAL A 388 21.23 -3.94 -3.88
C VAL A 388 20.99 -3.84 -5.38
N ARG A 389 20.06 -4.65 -5.88
CA ARG A 389 19.71 -4.72 -7.30
C ARG A 389 18.43 -3.97 -7.66
N CYS A 390 17.52 -3.76 -6.70
CA CYS A 390 16.24 -3.11 -6.95
C CYS A 390 15.75 -2.33 -5.73
N SER A 391 15.27 -1.11 -5.99
CA SER A 391 14.60 -0.27 -4.99
C SER A 391 13.33 0.34 -5.58
N LEU A 392 12.22 0.11 -4.89
CA LEU A 392 10.97 0.81 -5.12
C LEU A 392 10.96 2.09 -4.27
N LEU A 393 10.78 3.23 -4.90
CA LEU A 393 10.71 4.54 -4.26
C LEU A 393 9.28 5.08 -4.32
N GLY A 394 8.66 5.32 -3.18
CA GLY A 394 7.29 5.78 -3.11
C GLY A 394 6.94 6.45 -1.80
N GLY A 395 5.64 6.73 -1.59
CA GLY A 395 5.13 7.33 -0.36
C GLY A 395 5.25 8.87 -0.30
N SER A 396 6.18 9.48 -1.04
CA SER A 396 6.26 10.92 -1.30
C SER A 396 6.90 11.17 -2.66
N ALA A 397 6.77 12.39 -3.18
CA ALA A 397 7.40 12.77 -4.44
C ALA A 397 8.93 12.66 -4.31
N THR A 398 9.55 12.12 -5.35
CA THR A 398 11.01 12.05 -5.50
C THR A 398 11.39 12.96 -6.66
N THR A 399 12.30 13.91 -6.43
CA THR A 399 12.76 14.82 -7.49
C THR A 399 13.70 14.11 -8.46
N GLU A 400 13.82 14.63 -9.69
CA GLU A 400 14.78 14.12 -10.69
C GLU A 400 16.21 14.10 -10.12
N ALA A 401 16.62 15.18 -9.44
CA ALA A 401 17.94 15.26 -8.81
C ALA A 401 18.18 14.17 -7.77
N GLN A 402 17.17 13.83 -6.98
CA GLN A 402 17.25 12.73 -6.00
C GLN A 402 17.36 11.37 -6.69
N PHE A 403 16.60 11.11 -7.74
CA PHE A 403 16.72 9.87 -8.52
C PHE A 403 18.12 9.71 -9.11
N LEU A 404 18.67 10.77 -9.70
CA LEU A 404 20.01 10.76 -10.28
C LEU A 404 21.09 10.53 -9.21
N LEU A 405 20.96 11.19 -8.05
CA LEU A 405 21.85 10.95 -6.90
C LEU A 405 21.78 9.48 -6.44
N PHE A 406 20.60 8.93 -6.28
CA PHE A 406 20.45 7.53 -5.84
C PHE A 406 21.02 6.56 -6.88
N LYS A 407 20.83 6.84 -8.16
CA LYS A 407 21.42 6.01 -9.24
C LYS A 407 22.94 6.05 -9.25
N GLU A 408 23.53 7.22 -8.99
CA GLU A 408 25.00 7.37 -8.85
C GLU A 408 25.53 6.58 -7.64
N LYS A 409 24.87 6.71 -6.49
CA LYS A 409 25.31 6.10 -5.23
C LYS A 409 25.11 4.57 -5.18
N PHE A 410 24.08 4.08 -5.84
CA PHE A 410 23.74 2.65 -5.93
C PHE A 410 23.87 2.16 -7.38
N PRO A 411 25.10 1.89 -7.86
CA PRO A 411 25.35 1.68 -9.30
C PRO A 411 24.64 0.44 -9.88
N ASN A 412 24.46 -0.61 -9.07
CA ASN A 412 23.80 -1.86 -9.50
C ASN A 412 22.28 -1.82 -9.32
N ASN A 413 21.75 -0.78 -8.69
CA ASN A 413 20.36 -0.68 -8.32
C ASN A 413 19.49 -0.22 -9.48
N HIS A 414 18.40 -0.94 -9.73
CA HIS A 414 17.30 -0.48 -10.57
C HIS A 414 16.29 0.26 -9.69
N LEU A 415 16.07 1.52 -10.01
CA LEU A 415 15.13 2.37 -9.30
C LEU A 415 13.77 2.29 -9.97
N ILE A 416 12.72 2.08 -9.20
CA ILE A 416 11.33 2.05 -9.64
C ILE A 416 10.57 3.15 -8.90
N SER A 417 9.91 4.03 -9.64
CA SER A 417 8.98 5.01 -9.09
C SER A 417 7.64 4.33 -8.81
N ALA A 418 7.06 4.57 -7.65
CA ALA A 418 5.78 3.98 -7.26
C ALA A 418 4.85 5.00 -6.59
N TYR A 419 3.56 4.88 -6.91
CA TYR A 419 2.51 5.64 -6.27
C TYR A 419 1.42 4.73 -5.73
N GLY A 420 0.98 5.04 -4.53
CA GLY A 420 -0.08 4.32 -3.85
C GLY A 420 -0.60 5.07 -2.65
N LEU A 421 -1.69 4.59 -2.11
CA LEU A 421 -2.35 5.14 -0.93
C LEU A 421 -2.90 3.99 -0.07
N SER A 422 -3.26 4.28 1.18
CA SER A 422 -3.78 3.25 2.07
C SER A 422 -5.01 2.55 1.51
N GLU A 423 -5.80 3.27 0.72
CA GLU A 423 -7.05 2.83 0.11
C GLU A 423 -6.87 1.90 -1.10
N LEU A 424 -5.68 1.88 -1.72
CA LEU A 424 -5.38 1.04 -2.89
C LEU A 424 -3.90 0.64 -2.93
N ALA A 425 -3.33 0.20 -1.82
CA ALA A 425 -1.96 -0.27 -1.66
C ALA A 425 -0.93 0.38 -2.61
N ILE A 426 -0.82 -0.11 -3.85
CA ILE A 426 0.03 0.41 -4.91
C ILE A 426 -0.81 0.52 -6.18
N ALA A 427 -0.88 1.72 -6.77
CA ALA A 427 -1.68 2.01 -7.95
C ALA A 427 -0.87 1.99 -9.24
N THR A 428 0.32 2.57 -9.20
CA THR A 428 1.21 2.66 -10.35
C THR A 428 2.65 2.38 -9.97
N GLU A 429 3.40 1.83 -10.91
CA GLU A 429 4.84 1.65 -10.83
C GLU A 429 5.49 1.92 -12.20
N SER A 430 6.72 2.43 -12.21
CA SER A 430 7.58 2.31 -13.40
C SER A 430 8.13 0.87 -13.50
N THR A 431 8.66 0.51 -14.65
CA THR A 431 9.14 -0.85 -14.94
C THR A 431 10.64 -0.89 -15.22
N TYR A 432 11.21 -2.07 -15.37
CA TYR A 432 12.62 -2.25 -15.76
C TYR A 432 12.91 -1.76 -17.18
N GLU A 433 11.90 -1.66 -18.02
CA GLU A 433 11.99 -1.25 -19.41
C GLU A 433 11.89 0.28 -19.58
N ASP A 434 11.46 0.98 -18.53
CA ASP A 434 11.25 2.43 -18.56
C ASP A 434 12.58 3.20 -18.59
N THR A 435 12.59 4.29 -19.35
CA THR A 435 13.74 5.20 -19.41
C THR A 435 13.90 5.98 -18.10
N MET A 436 15.08 6.53 -17.84
CA MET A 436 15.27 7.40 -16.69
C MET A 436 14.33 8.60 -16.71
N GLU A 437 13.98 9.13 -17.87
CA GLU A 437 13.01 10.21 -18.01
C GLU A 437 11.63 9.80 -17.49
N HIS A 438 11.12 8.62 -17.87
CA HIS A 438 9.84 8.12 -17.36
C HIS A 438 9.89 7.91 -15.84
N ILE A 439 10.97 7.31 -15.32
CA ILE A 439 11.13 7.04 -13.88
C ILE A 439 11.17 8.32 -13.05
N THR A 440 11.80 9.38 -13.55
CA THR A 440 12.01 10.62 -12.80
C THR A 440 10.87 11.63 -12.92
N ARG A 441 10.12 11.60 -14.03
CA ARG A 441 9.08 12.60 -14.34
C ARG A 441 7.65 12.07 -14.19
N THR A 442 7.48 10.76 -13.98
CA THR A 442 6.17 10.15 -13.83
C THR A 442 6.10 9.30 -12.57
N ILE A 443 4.90 8.92 -12.17
CA ILE A 443 4.67 7.92 -11.13
C ILE A 443 4.41 6.53 -11.73
N GLY A 444 4.85 6.29 -12.97
CA GLY A 444 4.70 5.04 -13.69
C GLY A 444 3.35 4.87 -14.38
N ARG A 445 3.05 3.62 -14.73
CA ARG A 445 1.80 3.18 -15.37
C ARG A 445 0.95 2.35 -14.41
N PRO A 446 -0.36 2.18 -14.68
CA PRO A 446 -1.23 1.34 -13.86
C PRO A 446 -0.64 -0.05 -13.61
N LEU A 447 -0.64 -0.48 -12.35
CA LEU A 447 -0.12 -1.79 -11.95
C LEU A 447 -1.25 -2.83 -11.89
N GLY A 448 -1.01 -4.02 -12.43
CA GLY A 448 -1.97 -5.13 -12.43
C GLY A 448 -3.24 -4.80 -13.22
N ASP A 449 -4.39 -4.90 -12.55
CA ASP A 449 -5.71 -4.56 -13.11
C ASP A 449 -6.22 -3.17 -12.65
N THR A 450 -5.33 -2.32 -12.14
CA THR A 450 -5.69 -0.95 -11.76
C THR A 450 -6.10 -0.15 -12.98
N GLU A 451 -7.30 0.39 -12.95
CA GLU A 451 -7.79 1.34 -13.94
C GLU A 451 -7.60 2.77 -13.41
N ILE A 452 -7.19 3.68 -14.29
CA ILE A 452 -7.00 5.10 -13.96
C ILE A 452 -7.85 5.96 -14.89
N SER A 453 -8.60 6.88 -14.31
CA SER A 453 -9.32 7.95 -15.00
C SER A 453 -8.89 9.28 -14.38
N VAL A 454 -8.56 10.25 -15.21
CA VAL A 454 -8.30 11.62 -14.74
C VAL A 454 -9.53 12.47 -15.06
N ARG A 455 -10.13 13.04 -14.03
CA ARG A 455 -11.40 13.77 -14.16
C ARG A 455 -11.26 15.25 -13.87
N SER A 456 -11.82 16.07 -14.76
CA SER A 456 -11.81 17.53 -14.62
C SER A 456 -12.49 17.98 -13.32
N LEU A 457 -11.98 19.04 -12.70
CA LEU A 457 -12.51 19.58 -11.45
C LEU A 457 -13.86 20.32 -11.63
N ASP A 458 -14.18 20.69 -12.85
CA ASP A 458 -15.34 21.53 -13.24
C ASP A 458 -16.52 20.74 -13.82
N GLY A 459 -16.63 19.46 -13.57
CA GLY A 459 -17.76 18.67 -14.08
C GLY A 459 -17.54 17.18 -14.19
N GLY A 460 -16.38 16.68 -13.75
CA GLY A 460 -16.10 15.25 -13.66
C GLY A 460 -15.96 14.51 -15.00
N ARG A 461 -15.85 15.24 -16.14
CA ARG A 461 -15.55 14.63 -17.44
C ARG A 461 -14.13 14.07 -17.46
N GLU A 462 -13.88 13.05 -18.25
CA GLU A 462 -12.53 12.54 -18.45
C GLU A 462 -11.66 13.59 -19.18
N CYS A 463 -10.46 13.86 -18.62
CA CYS A 463 -9.47 14.75 -19.21
C CYS A 463 -8.80 14.11 -20.43
N LYS A 464 -8.30 14.92 -21.34
CA LYS A 464 -7.52 14.43 -22.48
C LYS A 464 -6.19 13.86 -22.04
N ARG A 465 -5.72 12.83 -22.75
CA ARG A 465 -4.44 12.16 -22.51
C ARG A 465 -3.28 12.79 -23.29
N ASP A 466 -3.27 14.08 -23.44
CA ASP A 466 -2.25 14.84 -24.17
C ASP A 466 -1.45 15.80 -23.28
N GLY A 467 -1.66 15.71 -21.96
CA GLY A 467 -1.00 16.57 -20.98
C GLY A 467 -1.51 18.01 -20.93
N SER A 468 -2.50 18.37 -21.77
CA SER A 468 -3.03 19.74 -21.81
C SER A 468 -4.00 20.07 -20.66
N GLU A 469 -4.51 19.06 -19.98
CA GLU A 469 -5.52 19.19 -18.92
C GLU A 469 -5.08 18.41 -17.68
N THR A 470 -5.09 19.08 -16.53
CA THR A 470 -4.91 18.44 -15.21
C THR A 470 -6.26 18.24 -14.55
N GLY A 471 -6.46 17.07 -13.96
CA GLY A 471 -7.69 16.73 -13.22
C GLY A 471 -7.41 15.88 -12.00
N GLU A 472 -8.47 15.45 -11.31
CA GLU A 472 -8.37 14.51 -10.20
C GLU A 472 -8.08 13.10 -10.71
N ILE A 473 -7.08 12.44 -10.15
CA ILE A 473 -6.76 11.05 -10.40
C ILE A 473 -7.79 10.18 -9.68
N CYS A 474 -8.56 9.41 -10.45
CA CYS A 474 -9.51 8.44 -9.93
C CYS A 474 -9.03 7.02 -10.24
N LEU A 475 -9.15 6.12 -9.27
CA LEU A 475 -8.61 4.76 -9.32
C LEU A 475 -9.72 3.72 -9.15
N ARG A 476 -9.56 2.58 -9.84
CA ARG A 476 -10.43 1.41 -9.68
C ARG A 476 -9.62 0.14 -9.95
N GLY A 477 -9.90 -0.95 -9.21
CA GLY A 477 -9.22 -2.24 -9.41
C GLY A 477 -9.37 -3.18 -8.22
N SER A 478 -8.76 -4.36 -8.33
CA SER A 478 -8.83 -5.41 -7.31
C SER A 478 -8.05 -5.09 -6.03
N PHE A 479 -7.12 -4.13 -6.07
CA PHE A 479 -6.28 -3.75 -4.93
C PHE A 479 -6.98 -2.78 -3.96
N MET A 480 -8.20 -2.35 -4.29
CA MET A 480 -8.94 -1.36 -3.50
C MET A 480 -9.34 -1.88 -2.12
N MET A 481 -9.44 -0.94 -1.18
CA MET A 481 -10.07 -1.17 0.12
C MET A 481 -11.51 -1.65 -0.03
N LEU A 482 -12.00 -2.36 0.98
CA LEU A 482 -13.41 -2.72 1.07
C LEU A 482 -14.28 -1.48 1.32
N CYS A 483 -13.93 -0.69 2.30
CA CYS A 483 -14.56 0.60 2.64
C CYS A 483 -13.76 1.29 3.76
N TYR A 484 -14.20 2.48 4.17
CA TYR A 484 -13.74 3.06 5.43
C TYR A 484 -14.55 2.54 6.63
N TYR A 485 -13.85 2.25 7.71
CA TYR A 485 -14.45 1.77 8.95
C TYR A 485 -15.47 2.78 9.51
N LYS A 486 -16.67 2.31 9.86
CA LYS A 486 -17.84 3.08 10.33
C LYS A 486 -18.42 4.10 9.34
N LEU A 487 -17.77 4.40 8.25
CA LEU A 487 -18.33 5.30 7.22
C LEU A 487 -19.04 4.53 6.11
N GLY A 488 -18.81 3.20 6.02
CA GLY A 488 -19.42 2.34 5.01
C GLY A 488 -19.17 2.81 3.58
N LEU A 489 -20.12 2.49 2.70
CA LEU A 489 -20.11 2.92 1.30
C LEU A 489 -20.72 4.32 1.09
N ASP A 490 -21.37 4.89 2.11
CA ASP A 490 -21.92 6.27 2.06
C ASP A 490 -20.83 7.35 2.04
N ASN A 491 -19.59 6.93 1.97
CA ASN A 491 -18.43 7.76 1.89
C ASN A 491 -18.23 8.21 0.43
N GLN A 492 -18.20 9.52 0.23
CA GLN A 492 -18.03 10.17 -1.08
C GLN A 492 -16.68 9.88 -1.76
N ALA A 493 -15.77 9.12 -1.14
CA ALA A 493 -14.47 8.80 -1.75
C ALA A 493 -14.56 7.72 -2.84
N ILE A 494 -15.59 6.86 -2.81
CA ILE A 494 -15.86 5.90 -3.89
C ILE A 494 -17.20 6.28 -4.50
N ASP A 495 -17.21 6.61 -5.78
CA ASP A 495 -18.42 6.99 -6.50
C ASP A 495 -19.32 5.78 -6.84
N ALA A 496 -20.48 6.05 -7.44
CA ALA A 496 -21.47 5.02 -7.81
C ALA A 496 -20.94 4.00 -8.84
N ASP A 497 -19.95 4.39 -9.64
CA ASP A 497 -19.32 3.57 -10.68
C ASP A 497 -18.10 2.81 -10.13
N GLY A 498 -17.80 2.94 -8.84
CA GLY A 498 -16.73 2.25 -8.15
C GLY A 498 -15.35 2.92 -8.26
N TRP A 499 -15.27 4.17 -8.70
CA TRP A 499 -14.02 4.92 -8.74
C TRP A 499 -13.71 5.55 -7.40
N LEU A 500 -12.49 5.33 -6.93
CA LEU A 500 -11.92 5.99 -5.77
C LEU A 500 -11.41 7.37 -6.17
N HIS A 501 -11.97 8.41 -5.59
CA HIS A 501 -11.50 9.78 -5.70
C HIS A 501 -10.32 10.00 -4.74
N THR A 502 -9.10 10.15 -5.30
CA THR A 502 -7.88 10.18 -4.49
C THR A 502 -7.63 11.53 -3.83
N GLY A 503 -8.17 12.59 -4.41
CA GLY A 503 -7.81 13.97 -4.07
C GLY A 503 -6.42 14.38 -4.59
N ASP A 504 -5.73 13.50 -5.30
CA ASP A 504 -4.46 13.81 -5.98
C ASP A 504 -4.74 14.28 -7.40
N LEU A 505 -3.99 15.28 -7.86
CA LEU A 505 -4.13 15.91 -9.17
C LEU A 505 -3.02 15.47 -10.11
N GLY A 506 -3.37 15.31 -11.37
CA GLY A 506 -2.40 14.91 -12.38
C GLY A 506 -3.01 14.81 -13.77
N TYR A 507 -2.27 14.20 -14.67
CA TYR A 507 -2.73 13.87 -16.01
C TYR A 507 -2.16 12.53 -16.47
N LEU A 508 -2.82 11.91 -17.43
CA LEU A 508 -2.33 10.76 -18.19
C LEU A 508 -1.79 11.27 -19.52
N ASP A 509 -0.62 10.78 -19.93
CA ASP A 509 -0.12 11.02 -21.27
C ASP A 509 -0.60 9.96 -22.27
N GLU A 510 -0.24 10.14 -23.56
CA GLU A 510 -0.63 9.23 -24.65
C GLU A 510 -0.04 7.82 -24.48
N GLU A 511 1.10 7.69 -23.80
CA GLU A 511 1.78 6.42 -23.52
C GLU A 511 1.23 5.70 -22.27
N GLY A 512 0.31 6.35 -21.54
CA GLY A 512 -0.36 5.80 -20.36
C GLY A 512 0.42 6.01 -19.05
N TYR A 513 1.44 6.88 -19.04
CA TYR A 513 2.09 7.27 -17.80
C TYR A 513 1.28 8.32 -17.05
N VAL A 514 1.34 8.22 -15.73
CA VAL A 514 0.68 9.16 -14.82
C VAL A 514 1.67 10.21 -14.33
N HIS A 515 1.32 11.47 -14.55
CA HIS A 515 2.06 12.62 -14.07
C HIS A 515 1.34 13.24 -12.88
N LEU A 516 1.97 13.21 -11.70
CA LEU A 516 1.41 13.76 -10.49
C LEU A 516 1.72 15.25 -10.40
N SER A 517 0.68 16.08 -10.30
CA SER A 517 0.80 17.53 -10.21
C SER A 517 0.71 18.05 -8.77
N GLY A 518 -0.05 17.39 -7.89
CA GLY A 518 -0.23 17.80 -6.50
C GLY A 518 -1.48 17.22 -5.85
N ARG A 519 -1.99 17.92 -4.83
CA ARG A 519 -3.24 17.57 -4.16
C ARG A 519 -4.29 18.65 -4.28
N SER A 520 -5.53 18.27 -4.49
CA SER A 520 -6.65 19.21 -4.62
C SER A 520 -6.82 20.10 -3.39
N LYS A 521 -6.50 19.57 -2.20
CA LYS A 521 -6.55 20.31 -0.91
C LYS A 521 -5.32 21.16 -0.62
N GLU A 522 -4.25 20.98 -1.35
CA GLU A 522 -3.02 21.78 -1.27
C GLU A 522 -2.97 22.88 -2.33
N ILE A 523 -3.97 22.95 -3.22
CA ILE A 523 -4.09 24.04 -4.19
C ILE A 523 -4.11 25.37 -3.43
N ILE A 524 -3.24 26.28 -3.82
CA ILE A 524 -3.20 27.65 -3.30
C ILE A 524 -4.16 28.47 -4.14
N ILE A 525 -5.20 29.00 -3.51
CA ILE A 525 -6.20 29.84 -4.20
C ILE A 525 -5.82 31.30 -4.03
N ARG A 526 -5.11 31.85 -5.00
CA ARG A 526 -4.63 33.23 -4.97
C ARG A 526 -5.44 34.13 -5.90
N GLY A 527 -6.34 34.94 -5.31
CA GLY A 527 -7.15 35.89 -6.11
C GLY A 527 -8.03 35.21 -7.17
N GLY A 528 -8.48 33.98 -6.92
CA GLY A 528 -9.25 33.17 -7.86
C GLY A 528 -8.45 32.28 -8.80
N GLU A 529 -7.12 32.40 -8.81
CA GLU A 529 -6.22 31.52 -9.57
C GLU A 529 -5.85 30.28 -8.74
N ASN A 530 -5.98 29.10 -9.33
CA ASN A 530 -5.57 27.83 -8.73
C ASN A 530 -4.08 27.58 -9.02
N ILE A 531 -3.25 27.58 -7.98
CA ILE A 531 -1.81 27.38 -8.08
C ILE A 531 -1.46 26.02 -7.48
N ILE A 532 -0.76 25.19 -8.24
CA ILE A 532 -0.30 23.86 -7.81
C ILE A 532 1.07 24.01 -7.15
N PRO A 533 1.21 23.71 -5.83
CA PRO A 533 2.47 23.90 -5.10
C PRO A 533 3.66 23.12 -5.68
N ASN A 534 3.41 21.90 -6.18
CA ASN A 534 4.48 21.05 -6.71
C ASN A 534 5.12 21.60 -8.01
N GLU A 535 4.37 22.32 -8.83
CA GLU A 535 4.93 22.99 -10.02
C GLU A 535 6.01 24.00 -9.60
N ILE A 536 5.73 24.74 -8.55
CA ILE A 536 6.66 25.75 -8.03
C ILE A 536 7.84 25.09 -7.32
N ALA A 537 7.57 24.06 -6.51
CA ALA A 537 8.60 23.30 -5.82
C ALA A 537 9.59 22.67 -6.81
N SER A 538 9.10 22.11 -7.91
CA SER A 538 9.95 21.56 -8.97
C SER A 538 10.84 22.64 -9.58
N ALA A 539 10.29 23.81 -9.92
CA ALA A 539 11.06 24.90 -10.47
C ALA A 539 12.14 25.43 -9.50
N ILE A 540 11.84 25.51 -8.20
CA ILE A 540 12.81 25.91 -7.18
C ILE A 540 13.92 24.86 -7.02
N SER A 541 13.57 23.57 -7.09
CA SER A 541 14.53 22.45 -6.94
C SER A 541 15.57 22.37 -8.06
N GLU A 542 15.33 23.02 -9.21
CA GLU A 542 16.32 23.12 -10.30
C GLU A 542 17.50 24.03 -9.93
N HIS A 543 17.39 24.85 -8.90
CA HIS A 543 18.49 25.72 -8.45
C HIS A 543 19.53 24.92 -7.67
N GLU A 544 20.83 25.07 -8.04
CA GLU A 544 21.92 24.23 -7.54
C GLU A 544 22.10 24.27 -6.01
N GLY A 545 21.81 25.40 -5.37
CA GLY A 545 21.93 25.59 -3.91
C GLY A 545 20.81 24.99 -3.08
N ILE A 546 19.73 24.47 -3.69
CA ILE A 546 18.56 23.94 -2.98
C ILE A 546 18.75 22.45 -2.68
N GLY A 547 18.64 22.07 -1.40
CA GLY A 547 18.65 20.68 -0.94
C GLY A 547 17.26 20.02 -0.94
N ASP A 548 16.26 20.77 -0.43
CA ASP A 548 14.85 20.34 -0.48
C ASP A 548 13.94 21.57 -0.39
N VAL A 549 12.69 21.47 -0.86
CA VAL A 549 11.72 22.57 -0.85
C VAL A 549 10.29 22.07 -0.64
N LYS A 550 9.53 22.81 0.17
CA LYS A 550 8.09 22.63 0.32
C LYS A 550 7.39 23.95 0.09
N VAL A 551 6.48 23.98 -0.89
CA VAL A 551 5.67 25.15 -1.22
C VAL A 551 4.32 25.06 -0.53
N LEU A 552 3.86 26.17 0.05
CA LEU A 552 2.68 26.26 0.91
C LEU A 552 1.84 27.48 0.51
N GLY A 553 0.53 27.37 0.64
CA GLY A 553 -0.36 28.53 0.65
C GLY A 553 -0.40 29.13 2.06
N VAL A 554 -0.08 30.41 2.20
CA VAL A 554 -0.22 31.15 3.47
C VAL A 554 -1.30 32.22 3.33
N PRO A 555 -1.98 32.62 4.43
CA PRO A 555 -3.00 33.66 4.37
C PRO A 555 -2.47 34.98 3.78
N ASP A 556 -3.30 35.67 3.00
CA ASP A 556 -3.02 36.98 2.41
C ASP A 556 -4.31 37.80 2.44
N ASP A 557 -4.25 39.00 3.00
CA ASP A 557 -5.43 39.84 3.22
C ASP A 557 -6.12 40.29 1.93
N PHE A 558 -5.37 40.38 0.81
CA PHE A 558 -5.89 40.85 -0.46
C PHE A 558 -6.27 39.69 -1.41
N PHE A 559 -5.45 38.65 -1.47
CA PHE A 559 -5.63 37.54 -2.39
C PHE A 559 -6.29 36.30 -1.76
N GLY A 560 -6.57 36.31 -0.44
CA GLY A 560 -7.03 35.16 0.32
C GLY A 560 -5.86 34.24 0.72
N GLU A 561 -5.12 33.72 -0.24
CA GLU A 561 -3.85 33.03 -0.04
C GLU A 561 -2.77 33.57 -0.97
N THR A 562 -1.51 33.40 -0.55
CA THR A 562 -0.35 33.64 -1.41
C THR A 562 0.67 32.50 -1.29
N VAL A 563 1.60 32.45 -2.23
CA VAL A 563 2.61 31.37 -2.31
C VAL A 563 3.76 31.66 -1.36
N ALA A 564 4.15 30.66 -0.59
CA ALA A 564 5.30 30.66 0.31
C ALA A 564 6.18 29.41 0.06
N ALA A 565 7.50 29.57 0.11
CA ALA A 565 8.46 28.50 -0.08
C ALA A 565 9.34 28.30 1.15
N ALA A 566 9.22 27.14 1.80
CA ALA A 566 10.11 26.65 2.84
C ALA A 566 11.23 25.82 2.19
N MET A 567 12.49 26.10 2.49
CA MET A 567 13.63 25.50 1.79
C MET A 567 14.68 24.99 2.77
N LEU A 568 15.34 23.89 2.39
CA LEU A 568 16.61 23.45 2.95
C LEU A 568 17.72 23.77 1.95
N ILE A 569 18.77 24.41 2.42
CA ILE A 569 19.92 24.79 1.59
C ILE A 569 21.00 23.72 1.73
N LYS A 570 21.71 23.42 0.65
CA LYS A 570 22.83 22.47 0.68
C LYS A 570 23.97 22.98 1.56
N ASP A 571 24.70 22.08 2.19
CA ASP A 571 25.84 22.41 3.04
C ASP A 571 26.89 23.25 2.29
N GLY A 572 27.19 24.42 2.83
CA GLY A 572 28.18 25.33 2.26
C GLY A 572 27.61 26.39 1.32
N ASP A 573 26.33 26.29 0.92
CA ASP A 573 25.66 27.27 0.09
C ASP A 573 24.94 28.35 0.93
N THR A 574 24.61 29.46 0.32
CA THR A 574 23.86 30.57 0.92
C THR A 574 22.65 30.89 0.07
N PHE A 575 21.57 31.32 0.70
CA PHE A 575 20.35 31.71 0.01
C PHE A 575 20.31 33.22 -0.23
N ASP A 576 20.06 33.62 -1.47
CA ASP A 576 19.73 34.99 -1.86
C ASP A 576 18.36 35.02 -2.52
N GLU A 577 17.43 35.73 -1.89
CA GLU A 577 16.04 35.84 -2.36
C GLU A 577 15.93 36.54 -3.71
N ALA A 578 16.75 37.56 -3.96
CA ALA A 578 16.71 38.31 -5.21
C ALA A 578 17.19 37.44 -6.38
N GLU A 579 18.25 36.66 -6.18
CA GLU A 579 18.75 35.69 -7.15
C GLU A 579 17.69 34.61 -7.43
N MET A 580 17.07 34.04 -6.42
CA MET A 580 16.01 33.02 -6.59
C MET A 580 14.81 33.61 -7.38
N ARG A 581 14.38 34.81 -7.09
CA ARG A 581 13.30 35.45 -7.84
C ARG A 581 13.64 35.65 -9.31
N GLU A 582 14.87 36.09 -9.62
CA GLU A 582 15.35 36.21 -11.01
C GLU A 582 15.44 34.85 -11.70
N PHE A 583 15.90 33.81 -11.00
CA PHE A 583 15.93 32.43 -11.49
C PHE A 583 14.54 31.87 -11.86
N LEU A 584 13.51 32.23 -11.07
CA LEU A 584 12.14 31.75 -11.28
C LEU A 584 11.36 32.54 -12.34
N ARG A 585 11.71 33.80 -12.63
CA ARG A 585 11.00 34.66 -13.60
C ARG A 585 10.81 34.04 -14.98
N PRO A 586 11.81 33.42 -15.62
CA PRO A 586 11.63 32.78 -16.92
C PRO A 586 10.90 31.42 -16.85
N ARG A 587 10.73 30.83 -15.66
CA ARG A 587 10.19 29.50 -15.44
C ARG A 587 8.73 29.50 -14.99
N LEU A 588 8.31 30.55 -14.28
CA LEU A 588 6.99 30.65 -13.68
C LEU A 588 6.29 31.96 -14.03
N ALA A 589 4.96 31.88 -14.17
CA ALA A 589 4.12 33.06 -14.26
C ALA A 589 4.27 33.92 -12.99
N LYS A 590 4.18 35.24 -13.13
CA LYS A 590 4.43 36.20 -12.04
C LYS A 590 3.64 35.91 -10.76
N TYR A 591 2.39 35.47 -10.89
CA TYR A 591 1.51 35.17 -9.74
C TYR A 591 1.87 33.88 -9.01
N LYS A 592 2.67 32.99 -9.63
CA LYS A 592 3.18 31.74 -9.07
C LYS A 592 4.50 31.92 -8.31
N ILE A 593 5.24 33.01 -8.54
CA ILE A 593 6.50 33.24 -7.82
C ILE A 593 6.18 33.46 -6.33
N PRO A 594 6.84 32.74 -5.41
CA PRO A 594 6.57 32.87 -3.99
C PRO A 594 6.69 34.30 -3.49
N ALA A 595 5.72 34.74 -2.69
CA ALA A 595 5.77 36.01 -2.00
C ALA A 595 6.79 35.97 -0.85
N TYR A 596 6.90 34.82 -0.18
CA TYR A 596 7.76 34.60 0.97
C TYR A 596 8.68 33.40 0.74
N PHE A 597 9.94 33.54 1.18
CA PHE A 597 10.94 32.47 1.22
C PHE A 597 11.50 32.35 2.62
N GLU A 598 11.56 31.12 3.17
CA GLU A 598 12.14 30.82 4.48
C GLU A 598 13.10 29.64 4.38
N VAL A 599 14.30 29.82 4.95
CA VAL A 599 15.28 28.75 5.08
C VAL A 599 15.12 28.07 6.43
N TYR A 600 15.11 26.75 6.39
CA TYR A 600 15.01 25.87 7.55
C TYR A 600 16.28 25.02 7.67
N ASP A 601 16.66 24.68 8.91
CA ASP A 601 17.71 23.68 9.17
C ASP A 601 17.19 22.26 8.94
N ALA A 602 15.91 22.01 9.24
CA ALA A 602 15.21 20.77 8.99
C ALA A 602 13.69 21.01 8.92
N PHE A 603 12.98 20.24 8.12
CA PHE A 603 11.51 20.22 8.14
C PHE A 603 10.97 19.40 9.32
N PRO A 604 9.77 19.72 9.84
CA PRO A 604 9.07 18.80 10.72
C PRO A 604 8.60 17.58 9.94
N TYR A 605 8.81 16.38 10.48
CA TYR A 605 8.41 15.12 9.84
C TYR A 605 7.38 14.38 10.68
N LEU A 606 6.41 13.78 9.98
CA LEU A 606 5.49 12.81 10.57
C LEU A 606 6.24 11.50 10.86
N ALA A 607 5.67 10.68 11.74
CA ALA A 607 6.18 9.34 12.03
C ALA A 607 6.29 8.41 10.80
N SER A 608 5.60 8.75 9.70
CA SER A 608 5.70 8.06 8.40
C SER A 608 6.90 8.48 7.56
N GLY A 609 7.73 9.42 8.02
CA GLY A 609 8.85 9.99 7.26
C GLY A 609 8.44 11.09 6.26
N LYS A 610 7.16 11.44 6.17
CA LYS A 610 6.67 12.56 5.34
C LYS A 610 6.79 13.88 6.08
N VAL A 611 6.99 14.98 5.33
CA VAL A 611 6.96 16.33 5.90
C VAL A 611 5.59 16.60 6.53
N ASP A 612 5.57 17.06 7.76
CA ASP A 612 4.37 17.55 8.46
C ASP A 612 3.98 18.92 7.94
N SER A 613 3.26 18.95 6.82
CA SER A 613 2.84 20.20 6.16
C SER A 613 1.97 21.10 7.06
N ILE A 614 1.22 20.51 8.00
CA ILE A 614 0.35 21.29 8.91
C ILE A 614 1.21 22.08 9.89
N ASN A 615 2.16 21.42 10.55
CA ASN A 615 3.03 22.10 11.50
C ASN A 615 4.03 23.02 10.80
N LEU A 616 4.51 22.65 9.60
CA LEU A 616 5.35 23.50 8.78
C LEU A 616 4.61 24.81 8.38
N LYS A 617 3.34 24.71 7.91
CA LYS A 617 2.53 25.90 7.58
C LYS A 617 2.32 26.81 8.79
N LYS A 618 2.01 26.24 9.96
CA LYS A 618 1.85 27.02 11.21
C LYS A 618 3.13 27.75 11.61
N ASP A 619 4.27 27.07 11.55
CA ASP A 619 5.57 27.68 11.87
C ASP A 619 5.95 28.76 10.86
N PHE A 620 5.68 28.51 9.57
CA PHE A 620 5.95 29.49 8.51
C PHE A 620 5.13 30.78 8.69
N VAL A 621 3.82 30.65 8.97
CA VAL A 621 2.94 31.83 9.23
C VAL A 621 3.44 32.60 10.43
N ARG A 622 3.78 31.92 11.54
CA ARG A 622 4.36 32.57 12.74
C ARG A 622 5.63 33.36 12.39
N ARG A 623 6.53 32.82 11.56
CA ARG A 623 7.76 33.52 11.14
C ARG A 623 7.48 34.76 10.29
N ILE A 624 6.43 34.72 9.44
CA ILE A 624 5.99 35.92 8.70
C ILE A 624 5.52 36.99 9.68
N GLU A 625 4.62 36.65 10.61
CA GLU A 625 4.08 37.59 11.61
C GLU A 625 5.20 38.22 12.46
N GLU A 626 6.16 37.42 12.95
CA GLU A 626 7.32 37.89 13.70
C GLU A 626 8.20 38.90 12.92
N LYS A 627 8.35 38.69 11.59
CA LYS A 627 9.11 39.62 10.71
C LYS A 627 8.35 40.93 10.46
N GLU A 628 7.04 40.84 10.28
CA GLU A 628 6.18 42.03 10.08
C GLU A 628 6.13 42.91 11.36
N ASP A 629 6.02 42.28 12.54
CA ASP A 629 6.05 43.00 13.84
C ASP A 629 7.40 43.70 14.07
N GLN A 630 8.52 43.05 13.71
CA GLN A 630 9.86 43.66 13.82
C GLN A 630 10.03 44.85 12.87
N THR A 631 9.41 44.79 11.69
CA THR A 631 9.46 45.87 10.71
C THR A 631 8.56 47.04 11.12
N ALA A 632 7.40 46.79 11.74
CA ALA A 632 6.48 47.79 12.25
C ALA A 632 7.00 48.48 13.55
N GLY A 633 7.70 47.73 14.42
CA GLY A 633 8.31 48.27 15.65
C GLY A 633 9.59 49.10 15.44
N GLY A 634 10.20 49.03 14.25
CA GLY A 634 11.40 49.82 13.88
C GLY A 634 11.13 51.22 13.30
N ILE A 635 9.86 51.61 13.16
CA ILE A 635 9.41 52.90 12.61
C ILE A 635 8.82 53.84 13.69
N SER A 636 8.96 53.51 14.98
CA SER A 636 8.49 54.37 16.10
C SER A 636 9.61 55.19 16.69
#